data_8ee3e2efb3223512e05ace4fd1a9fc60
#
_entry.id   8ee3e2efb3223512e05ace4fd1a9fc60
#
_cell.length_a   1.000
_cell.length_b   1.000
_cell.length_c   1.000
_cell.angle_alpha   90.00
_cell.angle_beta   90.00
_cell.angle_gamma   90.00
#
_symmetry.space_group_name_H-M   'P 1'
#
loop_
_entity.id
_entity.type
_entity.pdbx_description
1 polymer ?
#
loop_
_entity_poly.entity_id
_entity_poly.type
_entity_poly.pdbx_seq_one_letter_code
_entity_poly.pdbx_strand_id
1 'polypeptide(L)'
;MAAHNATHAPDHASDSVRDREIEAEQTHLDRVYRRLEEKIHEAEFLMDDAAKRGQVGTPGALAERDAQVFQAGVHLHRLNSEYEDFLFGRIDLLLGKDGKKGPDGAFTSVEPADGAIEDGRATIAETLHIGRLGVLDADYSPLVIDWRAPAAAPFYRATPVAPGRVVRRRVIRSKGRKVLGVEDDLMRPEVTATLDGEELPAIGDGALMAALGRARSHTMRDIVASIQAEQDKVIRAPAASVTEVEGGPGTGKTAVALHRAAYLLYQDRRRYAGGILIVSPTPLLVAYTEGVLPSLGEEGQVAIRALGSLVDGAEATAYDPPAVARLKGSSRMQKLLRKAARGALELAAPGAPHTGREAATAAANGSNGGGAPGGDAQLSLEDLFGASGEDTDRDAGANGSRRRRHRAPRPAEPAATPPVSLRVVAFGGRIELDADELRAIRQSALGGTAPVNLLRPRARRLILDALWTKSGAARRYTDPELAAEAREGFDEDITTEPDFQEFLDTWWPELTPRGVLAAMADERLLGRWARRLLNPREVRQLARSLQRLDRGGHGPLSVHDVALLDELQMVLGAPMRPARPREADPLDHLTGLEELTTHADRMGGGRSRRERLEEERTDYAHVIVDEAQDLTPMQWRMVGRRGRHATWTVVGDPAQSSWSDPDEAAVARDEALGTRPRRRFTLTVNYRNPAEIAELAARVLALAMPGMASPKAVRSTGLEPRFALVADGNGNGNGNGRARSGDDTALAQATVAEAERLLGEVDGTVGVVVAMNRRAQARRWLAPLGDRVVALGSLEAKGLEYDATLVVSPAEIADESPAGLRVLYVALTRATQQLTVLSAERDEPDAAGVPDLLRD
;
A
#
# COMPACT_ATOMS: atom_id res chain seq x y z
N MET A 1 38.87 -57.81 -22.93
CA MET A 1 39.12 -58.03 -21.48
C MET A 1 38.43 -57.01 -20.72
N ALA A 2 37.44 -57.41 -20.12
CA ALA A 2 36.77 -57.13 -18.89
C ALA A 2 37.23 -55.87 -18.14
N ALA A 3 36.28 -54.96 -17.90
CA ALA A 3 36.03 -54.15 -16.74
C ALA A 3 35.04 -53.02 -17.20
N HIS A 4 34.04 -52.70 -16.66
CA HIS A 4 33.32 -52.68 -15.41
C HIS A 4 31.91 -52.11 -15.71
N ASN A 5 30.94 -52.97 -15.71
CA ASN A 5 29.60 -52.52 -15.33
C ASN A 5 29.54 -52.62 -13.82
N ALA A 6 29.45 -51.49 -13.17
CA ALA A 6 29.02 -51.38 -11.81
C ALA A 6 28.19 -50.14 -11.62
N THR A 7 26.93 -50.37 -11.36
CA THR A 7 26.07 -49.74 -10.37
C THR A 7 25.33 -48.47 -10.77
N HIS A 8 24.16 -48.68 -11.35
CA HIS A 8 22.99 -47.85 -11.15
C HIS A 8 21.87 -48.67 -10.54
N ALA A 9 21.90 -48.90 -9.24
CA ALA A 9 20.84 -49.61 -8.53
C ALA A 9 20.26 -48.90 -7.27
N PRO A 10 20.60 -47.66 -6.93
CA PRO A 10 19.86 -46.91 -5.88
C PRO A 10 18.70 -46.06 -6.38
N ASP A 11 18.65 -45.62 -7.63
CA ASP A 11 17.64 -44.65 -8.09
C ASP A 11 16.22 -45.27 -8.21
N HIS A 12 16.08 -46.50 -8.65
CA HIS A 12 14.73 -47.11 -8.83
C HIS A 12 14.01 -47.43 -7.53
N ALA A 13 14.71 -47.66 -6.39
CA ALA A 13 14.09 -47.94 -5.11
C ALA A 13 13.59 -46.66 -4.45
N SER A 14 14.32 -45.55 -4.58
CA SER A 14 13.92 -44.22 -4.08
C SER A 14 12.72 -43.66 -4.86
N ASP A 15 12.68 -43.84 -6.17
CA ASP A 15 11.55 -43.39 -7.01
C ASP A 15 10.27 -44.14 -6.62
N SER A 16 10.33 -45.44 -6.33
CA SER A 16 9.16 -46.22 -5.93
C SER A 16 8.63 -45.90 -4.54
N VAL A 17 9.48 -45.40 -3.59
CA VAL A 17 9.06 -44.91 -2.28
C VAL A 17 8.40 -43.55 -2.42
N ARG A 18 9.01 -42.67 -3.22
CA ARG A 18 8.46 -41.34 -3.49
C ARG A 18 7.08 -41.41 -4.14
N ASP A 19 6.90 -42.30 -5.14
CA ASP A 19 5.62 -42.45 -5.80
C ASP A 19 4.53 -42.98 -4.86
N ARG A 20 4.85 -43.90 -3.95
CA ARG A 20 3.90 -44.39 -2.93
C ARG A 20 3.49 -43.27 -1.96
N GLU A 21 4.42 -42.46 -1.52
CA GLU A 21 4.12 -41.34 -0.63
C GLU A 21 3.29 -40.25 -1.33
N ILE A 22 3.55 -39.99 -2.63
CA ILE A 22 2.71 -39.09 -3.44
C ILE A 22 1.29 -39.67 -3.58
N GLU A 23 1.14 -40.98 -3.78
CA GLU A 23 -0.18 -41.62 -3.89
C GLU A 23 -0.94 -41.59 -2.55
N ALA A 24 -0.25 -41.76 -1.42
CA ALA A 24 -0.85 -41.60 -0.11
C ALA A 24 -1.38 -40.19 0.14
N GLU A 25 -0.59 -39.14 -0.19
CA GLU A 25 -1.04 -37.75 -0.11
C GLU A 25 -2.14 -37.44 -1.13
N GLN A 26 -2.10 -38.05 -2.32
CA GLN A 26 -3.18 -37.92 -3.31
C GLN A 26 -4.51 -38.48 -2.80
N THR A 27 -4.47 -39.67 -2.17
CA THR A 27 -5.66 -40.28 -1.58
C THR A 27 -6.26 -39.38 -0.48
N HIS A 28 -5.40 -38.78 0.35
CA HIS A 28 -5.85 -37.83 1.37
C HIS A 28 -6.46 -36.57 0.73
N LEU A 29 -5.79 -36.00 -0.27
CA LEU A 29 -6.27 -34.81 -1.00
C LEU A 29 -7.64 -35.08 -1.64
N ASP A 30 -7.85 -36.24 -2.26
CA ASP A 30 -9.14 -36.62 -2.85
C ASP A 30 -10.26 -36.72 -1.80
N ARG A 31 -9.96 -37.20 -0.60
CA ARG A 31 -10.89 -37.22 0.54
C ARG A 31 -11.27 -35.79 0.96
N VAL A 32 -10.29 -34.90 1.03
CA VAL A 32 -10.51 -33.50 1.41
C VAL A 32 -11.36 -32.77 0.37
N TYR A 33 -11.06 -32.96 -0.93
CA TYR A 33 -11.86 -32.35 -2.00
C TYR A 33 -13.30 -32.86 -2.03
N ARG A 34 -13.52 -34.16 -1.78
CA ARG A 34 -14.88 -34.71 -1.65
C ARG A 34 -15.63 -34.03 -0.51
N ARG A 35 -14.97 -33.83 0.64
CA ARG A 35 -15.60 -33.16 1.78
C ARG A 35 -15.88 -31.67 1.52
N LEU A 36 -15.00 -30.99 0.77
CA LEU A 36 -15.24 -29.61 0.32
C LEU A 36 -16.43 -29.52 -0.64
N GLU A 37 -16.54 -30.43 -1.59
CA GLU A 37 -17.71 -30.50 -2.49
C GLU A 37 -19.02 -30.70 -1.71
N GLU A 38 -19.04 -31.61 -0.74
CA GLU A 38 -20.19 -31.79 0.14
C GLU A 38 -20.55 -30.48 0.84
N LYS A 39 -19.56 -29.76 1.40
CA LYS A 39 -19.79 -28.46 2.07
C LYS A 39 -20.27 -27.37 1.11
N ILE A 40 -19.77 -27.34 -0.10
CA ILE A 40 -20.24 -26.40 -1.12
C ILE A 40 -21.70 -26.68 -1.44
N HIS A 41 -22.07 -27.94 -1.67
CA HIS A 41 -23.46 -28.33 -1.92
C HIS A 41 -24.38 -28.04 -0.72
N GLU A 42 -23.90 -28.27 0.52
CA GLU A 42 -24.63 -27.88 1.75
C GLU A 42 -24.86 -26.35 1.78
N ALA A 43 -23.86 -25.55 1.44
CA ALA A 43 -23.98 -24.08 1.42
C ALA A 43 -24.90 -23.59 0.30
N GLU A 44 -24.83 -24.16 -0.89
CA GLU A 44 -25.73 -23.89 -2.01
C GLU A 44 -27.19 -24.23 -1.65
N PHE A 45 -27.40 -25.39 -1.06
CA PHE A 45 -28.73 -25.82 -0.60
C PHE A 45 -29.31 -24.83 0.44
N LEU A 46 -28.50 -24.42 1.42
CA LEU A 46 -28.94 -23.45 2.44
C LEU A 46 -29.29 -22.09 1.82
N MET A 47 -28.52 -21.65 0.83
CA MET A 47 -28.75 -20.40 0.11
C MET A 47 -30.07 -20.49 -0.70
N ASP A 48 -30.29 -21.59 -1.44
CA ASP A 48 -31.47 -21.83 -2.21
C ASP A 48 -32.73 -22.00 -1.34
N ASP A 49 -32.59 -22.71 -0.23
CA ASP A 49 -33.70 -22.88 0.74
C ASP A 49 -34.08 -21.55 1.41
N ALA A 50 -33.07 -20.77 1.82
CA ALA A 50 -33.29 -19.41 2.36
C ALA A 50 -33.96 -18.48 1.31
N ALA A 51 -33.53 -18.56 0.03
CA ALA A 51 -34.13 -17.79 -1.04
C ALA A 51 -35.62 -18.20 -1.32
N LYS A 52 -35.93 -19.49 -1.24
CA LYS A 52 -37.31 -20.02 -1.44
C LYS A 52 -38.26 -19.66 -0.31
N ARG A 53 -37.78 -19.61 0.94
CA ARG A 53 -38.63 -19.27 2.12
C ARG A 53 -39.11 -17.82 2.12
N GLY A 54 -38.53 -16.97 1.30
CA GLY A 54 -38.65 -15.52 1.42
C GLY A 54 -39.69 -14.83 0.59
N GLN A 55 -40.63 -15.56 -0.05
CA GLN A 55 -41.70 -14.90 -0.80
C GLN A 55 -42.94 -14.55 0.06
N VAL A 56 -43.03 -15.06 1.30
CA VAL A 56 -44.14 -14.77 2.22
C VAL A 56 -43.62 -14.75 3.65
N GLY A 57 -43.55 -13.58 4.28
CA GLY A 57 -43.06 -13.46 5.66
C GLY A 57 -43.18 -12.05 6.23
N THR A 58 -43.07 -11.93 7.57
CA THR A 58 -42.93 -10.64 8.24
C THR A 58 -41.60 -9.95 7.89
N PRO A 59 -41.48 -8.60 8.01
CA PRO A 59 -40.22 -7.89 7.74
C PRO A 59 -39.01 -8.45 8.50
N GLY A 60 -39.19 -8.94 9.73
CA GLY A 60 -38.14 -9.59 10.51
C GLY A 60 -37.70 -10.93 9.93
N ALA A 61 -38.61 -11.75 9.44
CA ALA A 61 -38.30 -13.04 8.80
C ALA A 61 -37.57 -12.84 7.46
N LEU A 62 -37.90 -11.78 6.72
CA LEU A 62 -37.22 -11.40 5.50
C LEU A 62 -35.75 -10.95 5.76
N ALA A 63 -35.52 -10.15 6.81
CA ALA A 63 -34.19 -9.72 7.23
C ALA A 63 -33.30 -10.88 7.70
N GLU A 64 -33.89 -11.82 8.46
CA GLU A 64 -33.16 -13.02 8.91
C GLU A 64 -32.77 -13.91 7.74
N ARG A 65 -33.69 -14.10 6.77
CA ARG A 65 -33.37 -14.80 5.51
C ARG A 65 -32.25 -14.12 4.75
N ASP A 66 -32.32 -12.78 4.54
CA ASP A 66 -31.32 -12.04 3.78
C ASP A 66 -29.95 -12.12 4.47
N ALA A 67 -29.92 -12.15 5.80
CA ALA A 67 -28.69 -12.39 6.55
C ALA A 67 -28.15 -13.83 6.33
N GLN A 68 -29.04 -14.84 6.29
CA GLN A 68 -28.65 -16.23 6.02
C GLN A 68 -28.13 -16.41 4.59
N VAL A 69 -28.82 -15.84 3.58
CA VAL A 69 -28.37 -15.86 2.17
C VAL A 69 -27.01 -15.19 2.02
N PHE A 70 -26.83 -14.03 2.66
CA PHE A 70 -25.56 -13.33 2.65
C PHE A 70 -24.43 -14.13 3.30
N GLN A 71 -24.68 -14.74 4.47
CA GLN A 71 -23.69 -15.57 5.16
C GLN A 71 -23.35 -16.83 4.35
N ALA A 72 -24.35 -17.49 3.78
CA ALA A 72 -24.14 -18.65 2.92
C ALA A 72 -23.37 -18.28 1.65
N GLY A 73 -23.70 -17.15 1.02
CA GLY A 73 -22.99 -16.63 -0.16
C GLY A 73 -21.51 -16.31 0.11
N VAL A 74 -21.22 -15.65 1.24
CA VAL A 74 -19.83 -15.38 1.68
C VAL A 74 -19.09 -16.68 1.96
N HIS A 75 -19.75 -17.64 2.60
CA HIS A 75 -19.12 -18.95 2.89
C HIS A 75 -18.84 -19.74 1.60
N LEU A 76 -19.80 -19.75 0.67
CA LEU A 76 -19.64 -20.39 -0.63
C LEU A 76 -18.52 -19.74 -1.46
N HIS A 77 -18.48 -18.42 -1.51
CA HIS A 77 -17.41 -17.68 -2.21
C HIS A 77 -16.04 -18.02 -1.62
N ARG A 78 -15.93 -18.05 -0.30
CA ARG A 78 -14.71 -18.44 0.38
C ARG A 78 -14.28 -19.86 0.08
N LEU A 79 -15.21 -20.82 0.11
CA LEU A 79 -14.91 -22.20 -0.23
C LEU A 79 -14.45 -22.35 -1.69
N ASN A 80 -15.07 -21.60 -2.61
CA ASN A 80 -14.70 -21.62 -4.03
C ASN A 80 -13.36 -20.94 -4.31
N SER A 81 -13.06 -19.80 -3.66
CA SER A 81 -11.80 -19.08 -3.87
C SER A 81 -10.59 -19.82 -3.30
N GLU A 82 -10.77 -20.60 -2.25
CA GLU A 82 -9.71 -21.37 -1.59
C GLU A 82 -9.65 -22.84 -2.05
N TYR A 83 -10.41 -23.20 -3.09
CA TYR A 83 -10.55 -24.58 -3.53
C TYR A 83 -9.28 -25.14 -4.19
N GLU A 84 -8.50 -24.30 -4.89
CA GLU A 84 -7.25 -24.71 -5.53
C GLU A 84 -6.04 -24.52 -4.58
N ASP A 85 -5.09 -25.45 -4.61
CA ASP A 85 -3.80 -25.39 -3.90
C ASP A 85 -3.88 -25.09 -2.39
N PHE A 86 -4.94 -25.53 -1.73
CA PHE A 86 -5.15 -25.19 -0.34
C PHE A 86 -4.41 -26.11 0.67
N LEU A 87 -4.05 -27.36 0.29
CA LEU A 87 -3.27 -28.29 1.11
C LEU A 87 -1.79 -28.19 0.72
N PHE A 88 -0.92 -27.87 1.68
CA PHE A 88 0.51 -27.66 1.41
C PHE A 88 1.47 -28.30 2.42
N GLY A 89 0.98 -28.82 3.54
CA GLY A 89 1.85 -29.32 4.57
C GLY A 89 1.29 -30.50 5.36
N ARG A 90 2.20 -31.25 5.99
CA ARG A 90 1.90 -32.32 6.95
C ARG A 90 2.98 -32.35 8.02
N ILE A 91 2.59 -32.64 9.28
CA ILE A 91 3.49 -32.93 10.37
C ILE A 91 3.11 -34.24 11.04
N ASP A 92 4.12 -35.05 11.33
CA ASP A 92 3.98 -36.27 12.07
C ASP A 92 4.53 -36.09 13.49
N LEU A 93 3.68 -36.31 14.49
CA LEU A 93 3.87 -35.87 15.87
C LEU A 93 3.97 -37.06 16.83
N LEU A 94 4.87 -36.94 17.81
CA LEU A 94 4.93 -37.82 18.99
C LEU A 94 3.75 -37.55 19.94
N LEU A 95 3.45 -38.45 20.81
CA LEU A 95 2.49 -38.25 21.89
C LEU A 95 2.90 -37.07 22.76
N GLY A 96 1.93 -36.18 23.02
CA GLY A 96 2.15 -34.96 23.80
C GLY A 96 2.02 -35.18 25.29
N LYS A 97 2.74 -34.39 26.08
CA LYS A 97 2.85 -34.52 27.55
C LYS A 97 1.54 -34.27 28.29
N ASP A 98 0.70 -33.37 27.83
CA ASP A 98 -0.51 -32.93 28.55
C ASP A 98 -1.83 -33.51 28.02
N GLY A 99 -1.83 -34.17 26.90
CA GLY A 99 -2.97 -34.87 26.33
C GLY A 99 -4.22 -34.01 26.05
N LYS A 100 -4.13 -32.68 26.13
CA LYS A 100 -5.25 -31.76 25.87
C LYS A 100 -5.41 -31.46 24.39
N LYS A 101 -6.66 -31.47 23.92
CA LYS A 101 -7.01 -31.07 22.56
C LYS A 101 -7.50 -29.61 22.51
N GLY A 102 -7.08 -28.87 21.49
CA GLY A 102 -7.58 -27.53 21.17
C GLY A 102 -8.97 -27.56 20.51
N PRO A 103 -9.53 -26.36 20.22
CA PRO A 103 -10.83 -26.25 19.53
C PRO A 103 -10.85 -26.86 18.12
N ASP A 104 -9.70 -26.99 17.51
CA ASP A 104 -9.42 -27.60 16.20
C ASP A 104 -9.25 -29.13 16.24
N GLY A 105 -9.44 -29.72 17.41
CA GLY A 105 -9.34 -31.17 17.62
C GLY A 105 -7.95 -31.74 17.77
N ALA A 106 -6.91 -30.94 17.56
CA ALA A 106 -5.51 -31.35 17.67
C ALA A 106 -4.96 -31.10 19.08
N PHE A 107 -3.93 -31.90 19.49
CA PHE A 107 -3.28 -31.73 20.78
C PHE A 107 -2.49 -30.43 20.89
N THR A 108 -2.58 -29.74 22.02
CA THR A 108 -1.99 -28.41 22.25
C THR A 108 -0.59 -28.46 22.87
N SER A 109 -0.13 -29.63 23.33
CA SER A 109 1.20 -29.77 23.93
C SER A 109 2.33 -29.53 22.90
N VAL A 110 3.39 -28.89 23.36
CA VAL A 110 4.59 -28.60 22.54
C VAL A 110 5.67 -29.66 22.77
N GLU A 111 5.76 -30.23 23.98
CA GLU A 111 6.76 -31.25 24.38
C GLU A 111 6.23 -32.67 24.21
N PRO A 112 7.08 -33.61 23.82
CA PRO A 112 6.71 -35.02 23.79
C PRO A 112 6.46 -35.53 25.22
N ALA A 113 5.60 -36.56 25.35
CA ALA A 113 5.37 -37.27 26.61
C ALA A 113 6.63 -38.02 27.05
N ASP A 114 6.75 -38.21 28.37
CA ASP A 114 7.82 -39.03 28.94
C ASP A 114 7.66 -40.46 28.41
N GLY A 115 8.72 -41.05 27.83
CA GLY A 115 8.66 -42.38 27.19
C GLY A 115 8.13 -42.40 25.74
N ALA A 116 7.85 -41.25 25.12
CA ALA A 116 7.45 -41.20 23.69
C ALA A 116 8.59 -41.63 22.74
N ILE A 117 9.82 -41.64 23.22
CA ILE A 117 11.01 -42.16 22.53
C ILE A 117 11.69 -43.16 23.44
N GLU A 118 11.77 -44.41 23.01
CA GLU A 118 12.45 -45.51 23.75
C GLU A 118 13.50 -46.13 22.81
N ASP A 119 14.74 -46.23 23.29
CA ASP A 119 15.87 -46.82 22.55
C ASP A 119 16.06 -46.31 21.12
N GLY A 120 15.84 -44.99 20.88
CA GLY A 120 15.93 -44.40 19.56
C GLY A 120 14.78 -44.73 18.59
N ARG A 121 13.70 -45.32 19.13
CA ARG A 121 12.46 -45.64 18.38
C ARG A 121 11.28 -44.85 18.93
N ALA A 122 10.37 -44.50 18.05
CA ALA A 122 9.14 -43.81 18.43
C ALA A 122 7.97 -44.19 17.51
N THR A 123 6.77 -44.16 18.07
CA THR A 123 5.53 -44.32 17.28
C THR A 123 4.88 -42.95 17.07
N ILE A 124 4.49 -42.64 15.84
CA ILE A 124 3.73 -41.43 15.53
C ILE A 124 2.32 -41.55 16.12
N ALA A 125 1.99 -40.64 17.00
CA ALA A 125 0.71 -40.63 17.70
C ALA A 125 -0.35 -39.82 16.95
N GLU A 126 0.06 -38.86 16.13
CA GLU A 126 -0.84 -37.95 15.44
C GLU A 126 -0.20 -37.45 14.16
N THR A 127 -0.97 -37.44 13.08
CA THR A 127 -0.61 -36.81 11.79
C THR A 127 -1.57 -35.66 11.51
N LEU A 128 -1.04 -34.46 11.29
CA LEU A 128 -1.81 -33.25 10.97
C LEU A 128 -1.46 -32.75 9.59
N HIS A 129 -2.46 -32.69 8.72
CA HIS A 129 -2.35 -32.01 7.44
C HIS A 129 -2.69 -30.54 7.58
N ILE A 130 -1.92 -29.67 6.94
CA ILE A 130 -1.99 -28.20 7.10
C ILE A 130 -2.30 -27.58 5.75
N GLY A 131 -3.28 -26.69 5.76
CA GLY A 131 -3.75 -26.01 4.56
C GLY A 131 -4.20 -24.59 4.83
N ARG A 132 -4.71 -23.94 3.79
CA ARG A 132 -5.20 -22.56 3.82
C ARG A 132 -6.51 -22.41 4.57
N LEU A 133 -7.31 -23.49 4.59
CA LEU A 133 -8.61 -23.58 5.23
C LEU A 133 -8.70 -24.83 6.07
N GLY A 134 -9.30 -24.74 7.25
CA GLY A 134 -9.62 -25.90 8.08
C GLY A 134 -10.77 -26.70 7.51
N VAL A 135 -10.59 -28.00 7.35
CA VAL A 135 -11.62 -28.94 6.88
C VAL A 135 -11.82 -30.03 7.90
N LEU A 136 -13.04 -30.20 8.38
CA LEU A 136 -13.44 -31.28 9.28
C LEU A 136 -14.21 -32.35 8.50
N ASP A 137 -13.99 -33.61 8.86
CA ASP A 137 -14.76 -34.74 8.37
C ASP A 137 -16.19 -34.77 8.95
N ALA A 138 -16.98 -35.74 8.60
CA ALA A 138 -18.35 -35.91 9.06
C ALA A 138 -18.46 -36.16 10.59
N ASP A 139 -17.46 -36.79 11.18
CA ASP A 139 -17.30 -37.03 12.63
C ASP A 139 -16.59 -35.92 13.39
N TYR A 140 -16.37 -34.75 12.73
CA TYR A 140 -15.65 -33.59 13.26
C TYR A 140 -14.15 -33.84 13.50
N SER A 141 -13.57 -34.88 12.94
CA SER A 141 -12.11 -35.10 12.93
C SER A 141 -11.47 -34.14 11.94
N PRO A 142 -10.30 -33.54 12.24
CA PRO A 142 -9.63 -32.63 11.34
C PRO A 142 -9.02 -33.38 10.15
N LEU A 143 -9.50 -33.12 8.94
CA LEU A 143 -8.86 -33.52 7.69
C LEU A 143 -7.74 -32.55 7.31
N VAL A 144 -7.97 -31.25 7.50
CA VAL A 144 -6.97 -30.20 7.27
C VAL A 144 -7.09 -29.20 8.40
N ILE A 145 -5.96 -28.84 8.98
CA ILE A 145 -5.83 -27.76 9.97
C ILE A 145 -5.49 -26.47 9.24
N ASP A 146 -6.23 -25.39 9.55
CA ASP A 146 -5.91 -24.04 9.06
C ASP A 146 -4.50 -23.64 9.54
N TRP A 147 -3.66 -23.14 8.64
CA TRP A 147 -2.30 -22.73 8.92
C TRP A 147 -2.19 -21.69 10.06
N ARG A 148 -3.24 -20.90 10.25
CA ARG A 148 -3.35 -19.87 11.31
C ARG A 148 -3.65 -20.46 12.67
N ALA A 149 -4.18 -21.66 12.74
CA ALA A 149 -4.52 -22.32 13.99
C ALA A 149 -3.29 -22.58 14.86
N PRO A 150 -3.43 -22.58 16.20
CA PRO A 150 -2.33 -22.88 17.10
C PRO A 150 -1.68 -24.25 16.85
N ALA A 151 -2.47 -25.27 16.47
CA ALA A 151 -1.99 -26.61 16.16
C ALA A 151 -1.08 -26.68 14.94
N ALA A 152 -1.16 -25.72 14.02
CA ALA A 152 -0.26 -25.62 12.87
C ALA A 152 1.09 -24.96 13.20
N ALA A 153 1.24 -24.29 14.35
CA ALA A 153 2.47 -23.60 14.71
C ALA A 153 3.73 -24.47 14.71
N PRO A 154 3.69 -25.76 15.14
CA PRO A 154 4.84 -26.65 15.10
C PRO A 154 5.41 -26.88 13.68
N PHE A 155 4.56 -26.83 12.63
CA PHE A 155 5.01 -26.92 11.24
C PHE A 155 6.06 -25.86 10.90
N TYR A 156 5.90 -24.64 11.44
CA TYR A 156 6.79 -23.52 11.17
C TYR A 156 7.95 -23.39 12.13
N ARG A 157 7.77 -23.83 13.39
CA ARG A 157 8.70 -23.57 14.49
C ARG A 157 9.65 -24.70 14.77
N ALA A 158 9.29 -25.94 14.41
CA ALA A 158 10.16 -27.08 14.65
C ALA A 158 11.45 -26.96 13.83
N THR A 159 12.56 -27.28 14.49
CA THR A 159 13.89 -27.37 13.89
C THR A 159 14.62 -28.57 14.46
N PRO A 160 15.65 -29.10 13.81
CA PRO A 160 16.43 -30.23 14.39
C PRO A 160 17.03 -29.90 15.75
N VAL A 161 17.26 -28.64 16.09
CA VAL A 161 17.77 -28.20 17.41
C VAL A 161 16.65 -28.10 18.45
N ALA A 162 15.43 -27.76 18.00
CA ALA A 162 14.25 -27.62 18.86
C ALA A 162 13.02 -28.27 18.20
N PRO A 163 13.00 -29.61 18.08
CA PRO A 163 11.98 -30.30 17.30
C PRO A 163 10.61 -30.37 17.99
N GLY A 164 10.55 -30.17 19.31
CA GLY A 164 9.31 -30.35 20.06
C GLY A 164 8.77 -31.78 19.89
N ARG A 165 7.49 -31.91 19.56
CA ARG A 165 6.83 -33.18 19.22
C ARG A 165 7.03 -33.62 17.76
N VAL A 166 7.54 -32.74 16.89
CA VAL A 166 7.64 -33.00 15.44
C VAL A 166 8.77 -33.99 15.16
N VAL A 167 8.46 -35.05 14.44
CA VAL A 167 9.44 -36.00 13.92
C VAL A 167 9.78 -35.68 12.47
N ARG A 168 8.74 -35.55 11.64
CA ARG A 168 8.87 -35.21 10.24
C ARG A 168 7.94 -34.03 9.89
N ARG A 169 8.45 -33.10 9.12
CA ARG A 169 7.70 -32.07 8.43
C ARG A 169 7.73 -32.36 6.94
N ARG A 170 6.56 -32.44 6.30
CA ARG A 170 6.41 -32.66 4.88
C ARG A 170 5.79 -31.43 4.23
N VAL A 171 6.38 -30.93 3.15
CA VAL A 171 5.77 -29.95 2.26
C VAL A 171 5.16 -30.70 1.07
N ILE A 172 3.87 -30.49 0.84
CA ILE A 172 3.08 -31.08 -0.23
C ILE A 172 2.93 -30.04 -1.32
N ARG A 173 3.29 -30.39 -2.56
CA ARG A 173 3.08 -29.56 -3.74
C ARG A 173 1.88 -30.10 -4.48
N SER A 174 0.83 -29.29 -4.63
CA SER A 174 -0.35 -29.64 -5.39
C SER A 174 -0.67 -28.55 -6.42
N LYS A 175 -1.36 -28.93 -7.48
CA LYS A 175 -1.95 -28.01 -8.45
C LYS A 175 -3.35 -28.51 -8.75
N GLY A 176 -4.34 -27.72 -8.34
CA GLY A 176 -5.70 -28.20 -8.32
C GLY A 176 -5.80 -29.48 -7.48
N ARG A 177 -6.44 -30.51 -8.00
CA ARG A 177 -6.65 -31.79 -7.32
C ARG A 177 -5.49 -32.77 -7.42
N LYS A 178 -4.33 -32.37 -7.96
CA LYS A 178 -3.22 -33.27 -8.20
C LYS A 178 -2.03 -32.93 -7.33
N VAL A 179 -1.53 -33.92 -6.59
CA VAL A 179 -0.24 -33.85 -5.89
C VAL A 179 0.88 -33.97 -6.91
N LEU A 180 1.76 -32.98 -6.96
CA LEU A 180 2.89 -32.91 -7.90
C LEU A 180 4.19 -33.43 -7.29
N GLY A 181 4.27 -33.49 -5.97
CA GLY A 181 5.44 -33.94 -5.27
C GLY A 181 5.39 -33.65 -3.78
N VAL A 182 6.25 -34.32 -3.05
CA VAL A 182 6.44 -34.15 -1.60
C VAL A 182 7.92 -33.98 -1.32
N GLU A 183 8.22 -33.20 -0.25
CA GLU A 183 9.56 -32.96 0.26
C GLU A 183 9.53 -33.03 1.78
N ASP A 184 10.41 -33.81 2.37
CA ASP A 184 10.46 -34.05 3.83
C ASP A 184 11.66 -33.38 4.48
N ASP A 185 11.43 -32.79 5.66
CA ASP A 185 12.46 -32.36 6.60
C ASP A 185 12.34 -33.19 7.87
N LEU A 186 13.37 -33.95 8.23
CA LEU A 186 13.43 -34.69 9.49
C LEU A 186 13.84 -33.75 10.61
N MET A 187 12.97 -33.58 11.60
CA MET A 187 13.24 -32.78 12.79
C MET A 187 13.98 -33.60 13.86
N ARG A 188 13.88 -34.94 13.76
CA ARG A 188 14.55 -35.91 14.67
C ARG A 188 15.21 -37.01 13.85
N PRO A 189 16.31 -36.70 13.14
CA PRO A 189 16.99 -37.68 12.28
C PRO A 189 17.60 -38.86 13.08
N GLU A 190 17.78 -38.70 14.39
CA GLU A 190 18.30 -39.74 15.32
C GLU A 190 17.25 -40.76 15.74
N VAL A 191 15.96 -40.57 15.41
CA VAL A 191 14.85 -41.42 15.82
C VAL A 191 14.31 -42.21 14.63
N THR A 192 14.25 -43.53 14.77
CA THR A 192 13.49 -44.38 13.84
C THR A 192 12.01 -44.34 14.21
N ALA A 193 11.19 -43.65 13.41
CA ALA A 193 9.76 -43.47 13.67
C ALA A 193 8.93 -44.48 12.89
N THR A 194 7.84 -44.95 13.50
CA THR A 194 6.85 -45.84 12.84
C THR A 194 5.48 -45.19 12.84
N LEU A 195 4.76 -45.32 11.70
CA LEU A 195 3.37 -44.94 11.54
C LEU A 195 2.58 -46.16 11.11
N ASP A 196 1.52 -46.50 11.83
CA ASP A 196 0.71 -47.71 11.60
C ASP A 196 1.50 -49.03 11.51
N GLY A 197 2.68 -49.09 12.18
CA GLY A 197 3.55 -50.25 12.21
C GLY A 197 4.60 -50.32 11.09
N GLU A 198 4.58 -49.40 10.13
CA GLU A 198 5.59 -49.27 9.07
C GLU A 198 6.58 -48.16 9.42
N GLU A 199 7.84 -48.32 9.00
CA GLU A 199 8.86 -47.28 9.18
C GLU A 199 8.54 -46.04 8.33
N LEU A 200 8.65 -44.87 8.94
CA LEU A 200 8.32 -43.59 8.30
C LEU A 200 9.43 -43.18 7.32
N PRO A 201 9.17 -43.16 5.99
CA PRO A 201 10.17 -42.80 5.01
C PRO A 201 10.39 -41.30 5.00
N ALA A 202 11.59 -40.84 4.60
CA ALA A 202 11.92 -39.45 4.35
C ALA A 202 12.32 -39.28 2.87
N ILE A 203 11.78 -38.25 2.23
CA ILE A 203 11.94 -37.98 0.79
C ILE A 203 12.48 -36.56 0.55
N GLY A 204 13.59 -36.47 -0.20
CA GLY A 204 14.14 -35.20 -0.66
C GLY A 204 15.20 -34.57 0.24
N ASP A 205 15.85 -33.50 -0.28
CA ASP A 205 17.00 -32.82 0.34
C ASP A 205 16.60 -31.53 1.09
N GLY A 206 15.33 -31.28 1.28
CA GLY A 206 14.81 -30.14 2.03
C GLY A 206 13.81 -29.26 1.27
N ALA A 207 12.64 -29.10 1.85
CA ALA A 207 11.49 -28.39 1.27
C ALA A 207 11.74 -26.90 1.02
N LEU A 208 12.55 -26.24 1.87
CA LEU A 208 12.86 -24.82 1.72
C LEU A 208 13.64 -24.53 0.43
N MET A 209 14.67 -25.34 0.13
CA MET A 209 15.51 -25.13 -1.06
C MET A 209 14.72 -25.34 -2.34
N ALA A 210 13.82 -26.35 -2.38
CA ALA A 210 12.92 -26.58 -3.49
C ALA A 210 11.92 -25.43 -3.73
N ALA A 211 11.45 -24.77 -2.67
CA ALA A 211 10.57 -23.62 -2.77
C ALA A 211 11.28 -22.37 -3.30
N LEU A 212 12.54 -22.14 -2.91
CA LEU A 212 13.32 -20.96 -3.28
C LEU A 212 13.82 -21.01 -4.75
N GLY A 213 13.91 -22.18 -5.37
CA GLY A 213 14.41 -22.35 -6.73
C GLY A 213 13.40 -22.04 -7.85
N ARG A 214 12.15 -21.68 -7.53
CA ARG A 214 11.10 -21.44 -8.55
C ARG A 214 11.21 -20.08 -9.22
N ALA A 215 10.94 -20.03 -10.52
CA ALA A 215 10.86 -18.79 -11.30
C ALA A 215 9.83 -17.81 -10.75
N ARG A 216 10.11 -16.50 -10.85
CA ARG A 216 9.26 -15.41 -10.36
C ARG A 216 8.25 -14.96 -11.40
N SER A 217 7.12 -14.42 -10.93
CA SER A 217 6.10 -13.77 -11.75
C SER A 217 6.01 -12.29 -11.40
N HIS A 218 5.22 -11.52 -12.15
CA HIS A 218 4.98 -10.10 -11.88
C HIS A 218 4.23 -9.84 -10.56
N THR A 219 3.68 -10.89 -9.93
CA THR A 219 2.97 -10.81 -8.66
C THR A 219 3.71 -11.57 -7.57
N MET A 220 3.61 -11.06 -6.34
CA MET A 220 4.16 -11.73 -5.17
C MET A 220 3.41 -13.05 -4.93
N ARG A 221 4.16 -14.12 -4.69
CA ARG A 221 3.57 -15.39 -4.22
C ARG A 221 3.46 -15.39 -2.70
N ASP A 222 2.43 -16.04 -2.19
CA ASP A 222 2.37 -16.30 -0.76
C ASP A 222 3.47 -17.30 -0.34
N ILE A 223 3.87 -17.18 0.92
CA ILE A 223 4.93 -18.01 1.49
C ILE A 223 4.41 -18.96 2.55
N VAL A 224 3.10 -19.23 2.59
CA VAL A 224 2.47 -20.04 3.66
C VAL A 224 3.19 -21.36 3.88
N ALA A 225 3.56 -22.05 2.80
CA ALA A 225 4.29 -23.33 2.88
C ALA A 225 5.76 -23.20 3.32
N SER A 226 6.35 -22.01 3.23
CA SER A 226 7.80 -21.78 3.48
C SER A 226 8.11 -20.77 4.57
N ILE A 227 7.11 -20.36 5.37
CA ILE A 227 7.30 -19.48 6.55
C ILE A 227 8.33 -20.11 7.50
N GLN A 228 9.31 -19.31 7.90
CA GLN A 228 10.35 -19.74 8.82
C GLN A 228 10.02 -19.39 10.28
N ALA A 229 10.69 -20.05 11.23
CA ALA A 229 10.39 -19.91 12.67
C ALA A 229 10.50 -18.47 13.18
N GLU A 230 11.45 -17.66 12.67
CA GLU A 230 11.57 -16.25 13.05
C GLU A 230 10.40 -15.42 12.50
N GLN A 231 9.94 -15.70 11.28
CA GLN A 231 8.80 -15.06 10.64
C GLN A 231 7.48 -15.43 11.35
N ASP A 232 7.27 -16.71 11.68
CA ASP A 232 6.08 -17.18 12.39
C ASP A 232 5.93 -16.53 13.78
N LYS A 233 7.04 -16.33 14.49
CA LYS A 233 7.02 -15.60 15.78
C LYS A 233 6.46 -14.19 15.65
N VAL A 234 6.78 -13.49 14.56
CA VAL A 234 6.28 -12.16 14.29
C VAL A 234 4.81 -12.20 13.87
N ILE A 235 4.47 -13.09 12.93
CA ILE A 235 3.09 -13.24 12.43
C ILE A 235 2.13 -13.47 13.59
N ARG A 236 2.47 -14.36 14.51
CA ARG A 236 1.63 -14.74 15.65
C ARG A 236 1.83 -13.87 16.92
N ALA A 237 2.64 -12.81 16.84
CA ALA A 237 2.83 -11.91 17.98
C ALA A 237 1.51 -11.18 18.34
N PRO A 238 1.19 -11.03 19.66
CA PRO A 238 -0.01 -10.32 20.09
C PRO A 238 -0.08 -8.89 19.54
N ALA A 239 -1.28 -8.46 19.12
CA ALA A 239 -1.52 -7.15 18.54
C ALA A 239 -1.85 -6.04 19.55
N ALA A 240 -1.72 -6.28 20.85
CA ALA A 240 -2.04 -5.30 21.89
C ALA A 240 -1.03 -4.13 21.99
N SER A 241 0.02 -4.13 21.17
CA SER A 241 1.12 -3.18 21.19
C SER A 241 1.56 -2.84 19.77
N VAL A 242 2.53 -1.95 19.62
CA VAL A 242 3.24 -1.75 18.37
C VAL A 242 4.21 -2.92 18.15
N THR A 243 4.09 -3.59 17.01
CA THR A 243 5.02 -4.61 16.55
C THR A 243 5.98 -3.97 15.56
N GLU A 244 7.25 -3.84 15.92
CA GLU A 244 8.32 -3.35 15.05
C GLU A 244 9.09 -4.54 14.48
N VAL A 245 9.24 -4.61 13.16
CA VAL A 245 9.91 -5.70 12.45
C VAL A 245 11.05 -5.12 11.64
N GLU A 246 12.25 -5.42 12.01
CA GLU A 246 13.47 -5.01 11.32
C GLU A 246 14.10 -6.21 10.61
N GLY A 247 14.67 -5.99 9.44
CA GLY A 247 15.37 -7.02 8.69
C GLY A 247 15.91 -6.49 7.38
N GLY A 248 17.01 -7.04 6.91
CA GLY A 248 17.61 -6.65 5.64
C GLY A 248 16.83 -7.12 4.42
N PRO A 249 17.39 -6.92 3.22
CA PRO A 249 16.80 -7.42 1.98
C PRO A 249 16.63 -8.93 2.02
N GLY A 250 15.56 -9.43 1.40
CA GLY A 250 15.34 -10.88 1.26
C GLY A 250 14.91 -11.63 2.51
N THR A 251 14.69 -10.95 3.66
CA THR A 251 14.24 -11.61 4.90
C THR A 251 12.73 -11.86 4.95
N GLY A 252 11.97 -11.44 3.94
CA GLY A 252 10.54 -11.68 3.84
C GLY A 252 9.65 -10.71 4.64
N LYS A 253 10.13 -9.50 4.95
CA LYS A 253 9.39 -8.49 5.73
C LYS A 253 7.97 -8.22 5.25
N THR A 254 7.79 -7.90 3.96
CA THR A 254 6.48 -7.63 3.35
C THR A 254 5.57 -8.85 3.44
N ALA A 255 6.11 -10.05 3.20
CA ALA A 255 5.37 -11.30 3.34
C ALA A 255 4.87 -11.48 4.78
N VAL A 256 5.73 -11.27 5.78
CA VAL A 256 5.37 -11.30 7.21
C VAL A 256 4.24 -10.32 7.50
N ALA A 257 4.29 -9.10 6.95
CA ALA A 257 3.26 -8.09 7.14
C ALA A 257 1.89 -8.55 6.62
N LEU A 258 1.84 -9.10 5.40
CA LEU A 258 0.61 -9.61 4.77
C LEU A 258 0.04 -10.82 5.52
N HIS A 259 0.89 -11.81 5.85
CA HIS A 259 0.46 -12.98 6.59
C HIS A 259 0.00 -12.64 8.02
N ARG A 260 0.63 -11.62 8.63
CA ARG A 260 0.18 -11.11 9.93
C ARG A 260 -1.20 -10.47 9.85
N ALA A 261 -1.51 -9.72 8.80
CA ALA A 261 -2.86 -9.18 8.59
C ALA A 261 -3.91 -10.32 8.56
N ALA A 262 -3.65 -11.37 7.76
CA ALA A 262 -4.53 -12.53 7.68
C ALA A 262 -4.66 -13.27 9.03
N TYR A 263 -3.56 -13.41 9.77
CA TYR A 263 -3.57 -14.04 11.09
C TYR A 263 -4.38 -13.25 12.13
N LEU A 264 -4.26 -11.92 12.16
CA LEU A 264 -5.00 -11.07 13.08
C LEU A 264 -6.52 -11.13 12.83
N LEU A 265 -6.93 -11.13 11.56
CA LEU A 265 -8.34 -11.30 11.18
C LEU A 265 -8.88 -12.68 11.53
N TYR A 266 -8.07 -13.72 11.37
CA TYR A 266 -8.44 -15.08 11.78
C TYR A 266 -8.68 -15.16 13.30
N GLN A 267 -7.81 -14.51 14.11
CA GLN A 267 -7.94 -14.55 15.57
C GLN A 267 -9.19 -13.85 16.09
N ASP A 268 -9.51 -12.66 15.58
CA ASP A 268 -10.64 -11.89 16.08
C ASP A 268 -11.19 -10.91 15.02
N ARG A 269 -12.06 -11.40 14.16
CA ARG A 269 -12.73 -10.58 13.12
C ARG A 269 -13.53 -9.42 13.68
N ARG A 270 -14.11 -9.57 14.89
CA ARG A 270 -14.92 -8.51 15.51
C ARG A 270 -14.05 -7.34 15.95
N ARG A 271 -12.90 -7.63 16.53
CA ARG A 271 -11.93 -6.60 16.91
C ARG A 271 -11.44 -5.79 15.73
N TYR A 272 -11.24 -6.45 14.58
CA TYR A 272 -10.79 -5.82 13.33
C TYR A 272 -11.91 -5.46 12.37
N ALA A 273 -13.17 -5.35 12.85
CA ALA A 273 -14.30 -4.89 12.05
C ALA A 273 -14.10 -3.50 11.43
N GLY A 274 -13.27 -2.64 12.07
CA GLY A 274 -12.78 -1.38 11.51
C GLY A 274 -11.86 -1.51 10.29
N GLY A 275 -11.42 -2.72 9.92
CA GLY A 275 -10.52 -3.00 8.83
C GLY A 275 -9.03 -2.87 9.20
N ILE A 276 -8.19 -3.45 8.37
CA ILE A 276 -6.72 -3.35 8.44
C ILE A 276 -6.25 -2.55 7.24
N LEU A 277 -5.45 -1.51 7.49
CA LEU A 277 -4.80 -0.74 6.45
C LEU A 277 -3.34 -1.19 6.32
N ILE A 278 -2.93 -1.57 5.11
CA ILE A 278 -1.53 -1.78 4.76
C ILE A 278 -1.10 -0.61 3.89
N VAL A 279 -0.11 0.12 4.37
CA VAL A 279 0.47 1.27 3.67
C VAL A 279 1.77 0.86 3.00
N SER A 280 1.84 1.06 1.70
CA SER A 280 3.01 0.77 0.86
C SER A 280 3.56 2.06 0.23
N PRO A 281 4.86 2.18 -0.02
CA PRO A 281 5.43 3.41 -0.57
C PRO A 281 4.99 3.71 -2.01
N THR A 282 4.79 2.70 -2.84
CA THR A 282 4.53 2.87 -4.28
C THR A 282 3.31 2.07 -4.76
N PRO A 283 2.58 2.56 -5.80
CA PRO A 283 1.51 1.80 -6.44
C PRO A 283 1.99 0.47 -7.03
N LEU A 284 3.22 0.43 -7.51
CA LEU A 284 3.81 -0.76 -8.11
C LEU A 284 3.96 -1.89 -7.06
N LEU A 285 4.36 -1.55 -5.82
CA LEU A 285 4.43 -2.51 -4.73
C LEU A 285 3.03 -2.95 -4.28
N VAL A 286 2.04 -2.06 -4.32
CA VAL A 286 0.63 -2.42 -4.07
C VAL A 286 0.17 -3.47 -5.08
N ALA A 287 0.33 -3.20 -6.38
CA ALA A 287 -0.04 -4.14 -7.44
C ALA A 287 0.70 -5.49 -7.32
N TYR A 288 1.98 -5.46 -6.94
CA TYR A 288 2.78 -6.67 -6.72
C TYR A 288 2.25 -7.54 -5.56
N THR A 289 1.72 -6.92 -4.50
CA THR A 289 1.26 -7.60 -3.28
C THR A 289 -0.24 -7.92 -3.25
N GLU A 290 -1.03 -7.31 -4.14
CA GLU A 290 -2.50 -7.39 -4.13
C GLU A 290 -3.02 -8.83 -4.24
N GLY A 291 -2.36 -9.68 -5.03
CA GLY A 291 -2.74 -11.09 -5.23
C GLY A 291 -2.51 -12.00 -4.01
N VAL A 292 -1.74 -11.56 -2.99
CA VAL A 292 -1.41 -12.42 -1.85
C VAL A 292 -2.57 -12.56 -0.85
N LEU A 293 -3.32 -11.50 -0.60
CA LEU A 293 -4.41 -11.53 0.39
C LEU A 293 -5.55 -12.48 0.03
N PRO A 294 -6.05 -12.52 -1.22
CA PRO A 294 -7.02 -13.53 -1.64
C PRO A 294 -6.52 -14.95 -1.41
N SER A 295 -5.25 -15.23 -1.72
CA SER A 295 -4.65 -16.54 -1.49
C SER A 295 -4.56 -16.94 -0.02
N LEU A 296 -4.65 -15.97 0.90
CA LEU A 296 -4.69 -16.17 2.35
C LEU A 296 -6.12 -16.25 2.92
N GLY A 297 -7.15 -16.16 2.06
CA GLY A 297 -8.54 -16.25 2.44
C GLY A 297 -9.11 -15.00 3.10
N GLU A 298 -8.52 -13.84 2.87
CA GLU A 298 -8.94 -12.57 3.49
C GLU A 298 -9.25 -11.51 2.43
N GLU A 299 -10.49 -11.49 1.98
CA GLU A 299 -11.03 -10.47 1.08
C GLU A 299 -11.92 -9.48 1.84
N GLY A 300 -11.80 -8.20 1.53
CA GLY A 300 -12.74 -7.15 1.94
C GLY A 300 -12.55 -6.53 3.32
N GLN A 301 -11.64 -7.02 4.18
CA GLN A 301 -11.31 -6.38 5.47
C GLN A 301 -9.89 -5.81 5.53
N VAL A 302 -9.09 -6.00 4.49
CA VAL A 302 -7.74 -5.47 4.36
C VAL A 302 -7.69 -4.53 3.16
N ALA A 303 -7.30 -3.30 3.40
CA ALA A 303 -7.04 -2.33 2.34
C ALA A 303 -5.53 -2.18 2.16
N ILE A 304 -5.00 -2.47 0.97
CA ILE A 304 -3.62 -2.14 0.61
C ILE A 304 -3.66 -0.83 -0.17
N ARG A 305 -2.96 0.20 0.32
CA ARG A 305 -2.93 1.50 -0.34
C ARG A 305 -1.51 2.05 -0.45
N ALA A 306 -1.22 2.68 -1.57
CA ALA A 306 0.01 3.43 -1.73
C ALA A 306 -0.06 4.76 -0.95
N LEU A 307 1.07 5.24 -0.44
CA LEU A 307 1.16 6.57 0.20
C LEU A 307 0.58 7.68 -0.67
N GLY A 308 0.79 7.59 -2.00
CA GLY A 308 0.31 8.56 -2.98
C GLY A 308 -1.19 8.54 -3.26
N SER A 309 -1.94 7.57 -2.74
CA SER A 309 -3.40 7.45 -2.92
C SER A 309 -4.17 7.44 -1.59
N LEU A 310 -3.53 7.83 -0.48
CA LEU A 310 -4.16 7.83 0.86
C LEU A 310 -5.16 8.96 1.07
N VAL A 311 -5.16 10.00 0.24
CA VAL A 311 -6.10 11.12 0.29
C VAL A 311 -7.11 10.96 -0.83
N ASP A 312 -8.38 10.94 -0.48
CA ASP A 312 -9.45 10.76 -1.46
C ASP A 312 -9.43 11.86 -2.53
N GLY A 313 -9.55 11.46 -3.79
CA GLY A 313 -9.46 12.35 -4.94
C GLY A 313 -8.06 12.93 -5.22
N ALA A 314 -7.01 12.38 -4.59
CA ALA A 314 -5.62 12.73 -4.88
C ALA A 314 -4.82 11.46 -5.20
N GLU A 315 -4.16 11.46 -6.35
CA GLU A 315 -3.29 10.39 -6.80
C GLU A 315 -1.93 10.96 -7.20
N ALA A 316 -0.86 10.33 -6.74
CA ALA A 316 0.50 10.75 -7.05
C ALA A 316 0.98 10.11 -8.36
N THR A 317 1.22 10.96 -9.36
CA THR A 317 1.72 10.56 -10.69
C THR A 317 3.09 11.16 -11.01
N ALA A 318 3.57 12.09 -10.19
CA ALA A 318 4.83 12.80 -10.39
C ALA A 318 5.86 12.48 -9.30
N TYR A 319 7.13 12.69 -9.62
CA TYR A 319 8.24 12.56 -8.69
C TYR A 319 8.88 13.93 -8.41
N ASP A 320 9.22 14.18 -7.17
CA ASP A 320 10.01 15.34 -6.78
C ASP A 320 11.50 15.04 -6.82
N PRO A 321 12.36 15.98 -7.27
CA PRO A 321 13.79 15.87 -7.06
C PRO A 321 14.13 15.68 -5.57
N PRO A 322 15.21 14.96 -5.19
CA PRO A 322 15.53 14.64 -3.80
C PRO A 322 15.55 15.84 -2.84
N ALA A 323 16.07 16.99 -3.28
CA ALA A 323 16.09 18.22 -2.49
C ALA A 323 14.67 18.76 -2.20
N VAL A 324 13.74 18.65 -3.17
CA VAL A 324 12.35 19.08 -3.02
C VAL A 324 11.56 18.08 -2.17
N ALA A 325 11.78 16.78 -2.39
CA ALA A 325 11.20 15.70 -1.58
C ALA A 325 11.55 15.87 -0.10
N ARG A 326 12.83 16.09 0.20
CA ARG A 326 13.32 16.38 1.56
C ARG A 326 12.66 17.63 2.16
N LEU A 327 12.48 18.69 1.38
CA LEU A 327 11.85 19.91 1.85
C LEU A 327 10.36 19.68 2.17
N LYS A 328 9.59 19.10 1.23
CA LYS A 328 8.17 18.82 1.40
C LYS A 328 7.88 17.79 2.50
N GLY A 329 8.76 16.82 2.69
CA GLY A 329 8.65 15.78 3.72
C GLY A 329 8.95 16.26 5.13
N SER A 330 9.64 17.40 5.30
CA SER A 330 10.12 17.89 6.61
C SER A 330 9.00 18.43 7.50
N SER A 331 9.13 18.29 8.81
CA SER A 331 8.17 18.80 9.83
C SER A 331 7.98 20.32 9.77
N ARG A 332 8.96 21.06 9.20
CA ARG A 332 8.86 22.51 8.99
C ARG A 332 7.65 22.89 8.13
N MET A 333 7.24 21.98 7.22
CA MET A 333 6.07 22.19 6.37
C MET A 333 4.78 22.36 7.15
N GLN A 334 4.62 21.71 8.30
CA GLN A 334 3.45 21.88 9.15
C GLN A 334 3.22 23.35 9.55
N LYS A 335 4.30 24.02 9.96
CA LYS A 335 4.24 25.46 10.33
C LYS A 335 3.99 26.33 9.11
N LEU A 336 4.59 25.98 7.97
CA LEU A 336 4.41 26.71 6.72
C LEU A 336 2.98 26.60 6.21
N LEU A 337 2.39 25.41 6.18
CA LEU A 337 1.02 25.19 5.72
C LEU A 337 -0.01 25.90 6.58
N ARG A 338 0.17 25.97 7.90
CA ARG A 338 -0.68 26.78 8.78
C ARG A 338 -0.61 28.28 8.45
N LYS A 339 0.60 28.79 8.14
CA LYS A 339 0.75 30.19 7.70
C LYS A 339 0.16 30.40 6.32
N ALA A 340 0.33 29.46 5.37
CA ALA A 340 -0.24 29.54 4.05
C ALA A 340 -1.77 29.52 4.07
N ALA A 341 -2.39 28.65 4.85
CA ALA A 341 -3.83 28.57 5.02
C ALA A 341 -4.43 29.86 5.58
N ARG A 342 -3.78 30.47 6.58
CA ARG A 342 -4.20 31.77 7.14
C ARG A 342 -3.96 32.92 6.16
N GLY A 343 -2.81 32.92 5.48
CA GLY A 343 -2.46 33.94 4.50
C GLY A 343 -3.27 33.87 3.21
N ALA A 344 -3.80 32.70 2.86
CA ALA A 344 -4.68 32.54 1.69
C ALA A 344 -6.03 33.26 1.85
N LEU A 345 -6.51 33.48 3.08
CA LEU A 345 -7.67 34.34 3.33
C LEU A 345 -7.41 35.82 3.02
N GLU A 346 -6.14 36.27 3.04
CA GLU A 346 -5.77 37.65 2.72
C GLU A 346 -5.69 37.88 1.20
N LEU A 347 -5.56 36.79 0.46
CA LEU A 347 -5.64 36.78 -0.99
C LEU A 347 -7.07 36.46 -1.34
N ALA A 348 -7.87 37.42 -1.78
CA ALA A 348 -9.12 37.11 -2.46
C ALA A 348 -8.76 36.15 -3.58
N ALA A 349 -9.19 34.88 -3.47
CA ALA A 349 -8.91 33.88 -4.49
C ALA A 349 -9.53 34.35 -5.80
N PRO A 350 -8.75 34.59 -6.89
CA PRO A 350 -9.34 34.93 -8.16
C PRO A 350 -10.02 33.65 -8.67
N GLY A 351 -11.36 33.63 -8.67
CA GLY A 351 -12.18 32.68 -9.40
C GLY A 351 -12.02 31.21 -9.00
N ALA A 352 -12.38 30.85 -7.76
CA ALA A 352 -12.87 29.50 -7.55
C ALA A 352 -14.21 29.38 -8.30
N PRO A 353 -14.38 28.44 -9.25
CA PRO A 353 -15.69 28.23 -9.85
C PRO A 353 -16.65 27.87 -8.72
N HIS A 354 -17.80 28.51 -8.69
CA HIS A 354 -18.90 28.14 -7.78
C HIS A 354 -19.38 26.74 -8.12
N THR A 355 -18.77 25.71 -7.52
CA THR A 355 -19.05 24.30 -7.77
C THR A 355 -20.36 23.80 -7.16
N GLY A 356 -21.24 24.71 -6.76
CA GLY A 356 -22.54 24.37 -6.20
C GLY A 356 -23.68 24.17 -7.21
N ARG A 357 -23.55 24.61 -8.46
CA ARG A 357 -24.69 24.63 -9.40
C ARG A 357 -24.45 23.91 -10.73
N GLU A 358 -23.21 23.71 -11.15
CA GLU A 358 -22.94 23.03 -12.44
C GLU A 358 -22.75 21.52 -12.33
N ALA A 359 -22.37 21.00 -11.17
CA ALA A 359 -22.29 19.55 -10.94
C ALA A 359 -23.68 18.87 -10.87
N ALA A 360 -24.72 19.63 -10.52
CA ALA A 360 -26.10 19.11 -10.48
C ALA A 360 -26.76 19.02 -11.87
N THR A 361 -26.29 19.81 -12.86
CA THR A 361 -26.82 19.78 -14.23
C THR A 361 -26.10 18.80 -15.15
N ALA A 362 -24.86 18.43 -14.85
CA ALA A 362 -24.11 17.41 -15.59
C ALA A 362 -24.55 15.97 -15.23
N ALA A 363 -25.03 15.76 -14.01
CA ALA A 363 -25.53 14.46 -13.57
C ALA A 363 -26.97 14.12 -14.04
N ALA A 364 -27.72 15.13 -14.55
CA ALA A 364 -29.11 14.94 -14.96
C ALA A 364 -29.29 14.58 -16.47
N ASN A 365 -28.23 14.62 -17.29
CA ASN A 365 -28.34 14.39 -18.74
C ASN A 365 -27.59 13.15 -19.26
N GLY A 366 -27.26 12.21 -18.41
CA GLY A 366 -26.48 11.00 -18.75
C GLY A 366 -27.22 9.67 -18.60
N SER A 367 -28.56 9.61 -18.70
CA SER A 367 -29.26 8.33 -18.71
C SER A 367 -29.96 8.10 -20.04
N ASN A 368 -29.32 7.40 -20.96
CA ASN A 368 -29.99 6.43 -21.84
C ASN A 368 -28.96 5.67 -22.70
N GLY A 369 -29.07 4.34 -22.67
CA GLY A 369 -28.52 3.47 -23.72
C GLY A 369 -27.63 2.36 -23.24
N GLY A 370 -28.17 1.30 -22.78
CA GLY A 370 -28.16 -0.13 -23.02
C GLY A 370 -26.86 -0.82 -23.44
N GLY A 371 -26.57 -1.95 -22.76
CA GLY A 371 -25.82 -3.06 -23.32
C GLY A 371 -24.65 -3.53 -22.45
N ALA A 372 -24.88 -4.52 -21.62
CA ALA A 372 -23.79 -5.36 -21.09
C ALA A 372 -23.13 -6.16 -22.22
N PRO A 373 -21.86 -6.53 -22.14
CA PRO A 373 -21.56 -7.87 -21.63
C PRO A 373 -20.38 -7.91 -20.63
N GLY A 374 -20.43 -8.91 -19.76
CA GLY A 374 -19.37 -9.22 -18.82
C GLY A 374 -18.08 -9.66 -19.53
N GLY A 375 -17.00 -9.33 -18.91
CA GLY A 375 -15.67 -9.75 -19.23
C GLY A 375 -14.74 -9.26 -18.14
N ASP A 376 -14.15 -10.18 -17.41
CA ASP A 376 -13.08 -9.93 -16.45
C ASP A 376 -11.96 -9.13 -17.13
N ALA A 377 -11.88 -7.85 -16.85
CA ALA A 377 -10.77 -7.03 -17.28
C ALA A 377 -9.70 -7.04 -16.20
N GLN A 378 -8.78 -7.96 -16.33
CA GLN A 378 -7.48 -7.90 -15.71
C GLN A 378 -6.77 -6.66 -16.26
N LEU A 379 -6.66 -5.62 -15.44
CA LEU A 379 -5.91 -4.40 -15.78
C LEU A 379 -4.46 -4.79 -16.04
N SER A 380 -4.01 -4.64 -17.27
CA SER A 380 -2.60 -4.85 -17.61
C SER A 380 -1.78 -3.68 -17.08
N LEU A 381 -0.48 -3.93 -16.83
CA LEU A 381 0.47 -2.91 -16.38
C LEU A 381 0.55 -1.71 -17.35
N GLU A 382 0.12 -1.86 -18.60
CA GLU A 382 0.10 -0.82 -19.63
C GLU A 382 -1.00 0.23 -19.40
N ASP A 383 -2.16 -0.14 -18.83
CA ASP A 383 -3.26 0.79 -18.57
C ASP A 383 -2.93 1.79 -17.46
N LEU A 384 -1.98 1.47 -16.60
CA LEU A 384 -1.51 2.35 -15.53
C LEU A 384 -0.51 3.43 -16.01
N PHE A 385 0.08 3.27 -17.20
CA PHE A 385 1.19 4.11 -17.68
C PHE A 385 0.96 4.81 -19.02
N GLY A 386 -0.20 4.67 -19.63
CA GLY A 386 -0.51 5.10 -20.98
C GLY A 386 -1.22 6.44 -21.14
N ALA A 387 -0.80 7.53 -20.46
CA ALA A 387 -1.33 8.85 -20.73
C ALA A 387 -0.29 9.96 -20.56
N SER A 388 0.58 10.10 -21.54
CA SER A 388 1.23 11.40 -21.84
C SER A 388 1.58 11.42 -23.34
N GLY A 389 0.59 11.79 -24.16
CA GLY A 389 0.79 12.09 -25.57
C GLY A 389 1.31 13.50 -25.73
N GLU A 390 2.51 13.66 -26.20
CA GLU A 390 3.00 14.90 -26.78
C GLU A 390 2.58 14.99 -28.25
N ASP A 391 1.93 16.11 -28.59
CA ASP A 391 1.66 16.55 -29.96
C ASP A 391 2.97 16.76 -30.72
N THR A 392 3.14 16.07 -31.83
CA THR A 392 4.07 16.46 -32.86
C THR A 392 3.31 16.68 -34.18
N ASP A 393 3.25 17.96 -34.54
CA ASP A 393 2.89 18.45 -35.90
C ASP A 393 3.60 17.67 -37.02
N ARG A 394 2.83 17.22 -38.00
CA ARG A 394 3.25 17.15 -39.39
C ARG A 394 2.09 17.33 -40.37
N ASP A 395 2.25 18.38 -41.18
CA ASP A 395 1.47 18.74 -42.37
C ASP A 395 1.22 17.61 -43.37
N ALA A 396 0.05 17.55 -43.93
CA ALA A 396 -0.25 17.72 -45.37
C ALA A 396 -1.69 17.32 -45.77
N GLY A 397 -2.38 18.23 -46.50
CA GLY A 397 -3.28 17.79 -47.56
C GLY A 397 -4.78 18.11 -47.40
N ALA A 398 -5.14 19.22 -48.00
CA ALA A 398 -6.44 19.75 -48.40
C ALA A 398 -7.61 18.77 -48.61
N ASN A 399 -8.80 19.04 -48.02
CA ASN A 399 -9.98 19.43 -48.82
C ASN A 399 -11.15 19.89 -47.93
N GLY A 400 -11.85 20.92 -48.43
CA GLY A 400 -12.77 21.76 -47.70
C GLY A 400 -14.08 21.13 -47.22
N SER A 401 -14.59 21.71 -46.14
CA SER A 401 -16.00 22.09 -45.98
C SER A 401 -16.25 22.84 -44.67
N ARG A 402 -16.78 24.04 -44.81
CA ARG A 402 -17.60 24.80 -43.86
C ARG A 402 -17.07 25.07 -42.45
N ARG A 403 -16.36 26.18 -42.33
CA ARG A 403 -16.01 26.85 -41.04
C ARG A 403 -17.29 27.19 -40.25
N ARG A 404 -17.53 26.48 -39.17
CA ARG A 404 -18.23 27.01 -38.00
C ARG A 404 -17.23 27.90 -37.25
N ARG A 405 -17.47 29.19 -37.23
CA ARG A 405 -16.72 30.15 -36.42
C ARG A 405 -16.91 29.77 -34.94
N HIS A 406 -15.91 29.18 -34.33
CA HIS A 406 -15.79 29.14 -32.89
C HIS A 406 -15.58 30.57 -32.40
N ARG A 407 -16.55 31.01 -31.60
CA ARG A 407 -16.49 32.28 -30.86
C ARG A 407 -15.34 32.14 -29.90
N ALA A 408 -14.33 33.01 -29.97
CA ALA A 408 -13.24 33.08 -29.01
C ALA A 408 -13.80 33.13 -27.57
N PRO A 409 -13.18 32.46 -26.60
CA PRO A 409 -13.59 32.60 -25.22
C PRO A 409 -13.51 34.08 -24.82
N ARG A 410 -14.57 34.59 -24.21
CA ARG A 410 -14.58 35.92 -23.60
C ARG A 410 -13.37 36.02 -22.65
N PRO A 411 -12.64 37.14 -22.65
CA PRO A 411 -11.61 37.38 -21.65
C PRO A 411 -12.25 37.22 -20.26
N ALA A 412 -11.59 36.45 -19.39
CA ALA A 412 -12.01 36.27 -18.01
C ALA A 412 -12.21 37.66 -17.37
N GLU A 413 -13.36 37.85 -16.73
CA GLU A 413 -13.62 39.05 -15.94
C GLU A 413 -12.48 39.24 -14.93
N PRO A 414 -12.02 40.50 -14.72
CA PRO A 414 -10.96 40.76 -13.74
C PRO A 414 -11.43 40.28 -12.37
N ALA A 415 -10.57 39.51 -11.70
CA ALA A 415 -10.81 39.01 -10.36
C ALA A 415 -11.26 40.14 -9.45
N ALA A 416 -12.38 39.94 -8.74
CA ALA A 416 -12.91 40.93 -7.81
C ALA A 416 -11.83 41.24 -6.75
N THR A 417 -11.45 42.48 -6.62
CA THR A 417 -10.55 42.94 -5.54
C THR A 417 -11.26 42.70 -4.21
N PRO A 418 -10.57 42.20 -3.18
CA PRO A 418 -11.21 41.99 -1.89
C PRO A 418 -11.86 43.28 -1.38
N PRO A 419 -13.08 43.24 -0.85
CA PRO A 419 -13.75 44.43 -0.38
C PRO A 419 -12.93 45.05 0.74
N VAL A 420 -12.61 46.33 0.57
CA VAL A 420 -11.78 47.10 1.50
C VAL A 420 -12.60 47.63 2.67
N SER A 421 -13.92 47.72 2.50
CA SER A 421 -14.85 48.16 3.58
C SER A 421 -16.18 47.40 3.45
N LEU A 422 -16.88 47.27 4.57
CA LEU A 422 -18.25 46.76 4.62
C LEU A 422 -19.19 47.92 4.97
N ARG A 423 -20.23 48.11 4.15
CA ARG A 423 -21.26 49.12 4.38
C ARG A 423 -22.61 48.44 4.47
N VAL A 424 -23.31 48.72 5.57
CA VAL A 424 -24.67 48.24 5.82
C VAL A 424 -25.56 49.38 6.21
N VAL A 425 -26.85 49.27 6.03
CA VAL A 425 -27.85 50.22 6.48
C VAL A 425 -28.67 49.61 7.57
N ALA A 426 -28.61 50.15 8.78
CA ALA A 426 -29.43 49.72 9.91
C ALA A 426 -29.89 50.89 10.73
N PHE A 427 -31.08 50.79 11.33
CA PHE A 427 -31.70 51.84 12.14
C PHE A 427 -31.80 53.21 11.43
N GLY A 428 -31.96 53.21 10.10
CA GLY A 428 -32.02 54.41 9.28
C GLY A 428 -30.66 55.14 9.09
N GLY A 429 -29.56 54.57 9.57
CA GLY A 429 -28.20 55.07 9.49
C GLY A 429 -27.28 54.16 8.68
N ARG A 430 -26.27 54.75 8.02
CA ARG A 430 -25.23 54.02 7.30
C ARG A 430 -24.10 53.68 8.26
N ILE A 431 -23.76 52.40 8.39
CA ILE A 431 -22.69 51.90 9.22
C ILE A 431 -21.61 51.35 8.30
N GLU A 432 -20.36 51.71 8.51
CA GLU A 432 -19.24 51.27 7.69
C GLU A 432 -18.13 50.73 8.59
N LEU A 433 -17.63 49.51 8.28
CA LEU A 433 -16.38 48.98 8.83
C LEU A 433 -15.28 49.18 7.80
N ASP A 434 -14.20 49.81 8.22
CA ASP A 434 -13.03 50.06 7.38
C ASP A 434 -12.07 48.86 7.30
N ALA A 435 -11.04 49.02 6.46
CA ALA A 435 -10.06 47.96 6.23
C ALA A 435 -9.29 47.54 7.46
N ASP A 436 -9.02 48.48 8.40
CA ASP A 436 -8.24 48.18 9.60
C ASP A 436 -9.09 47.47 10.65
N GLU A 437 -10.36 47.85 10.79
CA GLU A 437 -11.36 47.17 11.61
C GLU A 437 -11.59 45.75 11.12
N LEU A 438 -11.80 45.55 9.82
CA LEU A 438 -11.97 44.22 9.21
C LEU A 438 -10.72 43.35 9.38
N ARG A 439 -9.52 43.92 9.30
CA ARG A 439 -8.27 43.20 9.55
C ARG A 439 -8.15 42.76 11.01
N ALA A 440 -8.50 43.64 11.96
CA ALA A 440 -8.51 43.34 13.39
C ALA A 440 -9.52 42.21 13.71
N ILE A 441 -10.72 42.27 13.12
CA ILE A 441 -11.74 41.21 13.22
C ILE A 441 -11.20 39.87 12.70
N ARG A 442 -10.57 39.87 11.49
CA ARG A 442 -9.98 38.66 10.91
C ARG A 442 -8.90 38.06 11.81
N GLN A 443 -8.00 38.90 12.37
CA GLN A 443 -6.97 38.44 13.30
C GLN A 443 -7.57 37.85 14.58
N SER A 444 -8.61 38.48 15.12
CA SER A 444 -9.33 37.98 16.29
C SER A 444 -10.05 36.66 15.99
N ALA A 445 -10.68 36.51 14.83
CA ALA A 445 -11.33 35.29 14.41
C ALA A 445 -10.34 34.13 14.24
N LEU A 446 -9.14 34.41 13.69
CA LEU A 446 -8.04 33.44 13.51
C LEU A 446 -7.29 33.11 14.80
N GLY A 447 -7.60 33.76 15.92
CA GLY A 447 -7.06 33.43 17.25
C GLY A 447 -7.45 32.00 17.66
N GLY A 448 -6.44 31.16 17.94
CA GLY A 448 -6.65 29.76 18.33
C GLY A 448 -6.19 28.71 17.33
N THR A 449 -6.57 27.46 17.56
CA THR A 449 -6.13 26.28 16.82
C THR A 449 -7.22 25.67 15.92
N ALA A 450 -8.42 26.25 15.92
CA ALA A 450 -9.54 25.72 15.15
C ALA A 450 -9.28 25.81 13.63
N PRO A 451 -9.80 24.88 12.84
CA PRO A 451 -9.67 24.86 11.39
C PRO A 451 -10.26 26.12 10.74
N VAL A 452 -9.58 26.64 9.70
CA VAL A 452 -9.86 27.97 9.12
C VAL A 452 -11.28 28.09 8.57
N ASN A 453 -11.77 27.08 7.84
CA ASN A 453 -13.13 27.10 7.27
C ASN A 453 -14.22 27.07 8.35
N LEU A 454 -13.95 26.40 9.49
CA LEU A 454 -14.89 26.33 10.63
C LEU A 454 -14.94 27.64 11.43
N LEU A 455 -14.05 28.59 11.20
CA LEU A 455 -14.04 29.88 11.87
C LEU A 455 -14.96 30.91 11.22
N ARG A 456 -15.56 30.64 10.06
CA ARG A 456 -16.46 31.56 9.35
C ARG A 456 -17.65 32.01 10.22
N PRO A 457 -18.38 31.17 10.98
CA PRO A 457 -19.44 31.60 11.89
C PRO A 457 -18.94 32.55 12.99
N ARG A 458 -17.73 32.30 13.51
CA ARG A 458 -17.09 33.20 14.49
C ARG A 458 -16.74 34.55 13.86
N ALA A 459 -16.20 34.55 12.66
CA ALA A 459 -15.88 35.78 11.92
C ALA A 459 -17.16 36.61 11.67
N ARG A 460 -18.26 35.96 11.23
CA ARG A 460 -19.58 36.59 11.05
C ARG A 460 -20.05 37.22 12.36
N ARG A 461 -19.99 36.51 13.48
CA ARG A 461 -20.40 37.06 14.78
C ARG A 461 -19.59 38.31 15.17
N LEU A 462 -18.27 38.26 15.00
CA LEU A 462 -17.40 39.41 15.31
C LEU A 462 -17.70 40.64 14.43
N ILE A 463 -18.07 40.42 13.14
CA ILE A 463 -18.52 41.50 12.26
C ILE A 463 -19.83 42.12 12.80
N LEU A 464 -20.82 41.26 13.13
CA LEU A 464 -22.10 41.73 13.67
C LEU A 464 -21.91 42.49 15.01
N ASP A 465 -21.01 42.02 15.90
CA ASP A 465 -20.67 42.71 17.14
C ASP A 465 -20.05 44.08 16.88
N ALA A 466 -19.15 44.20 15.91
CA ALA A 466 -18.55 45.47 15.53
C ALA A 466 -19.57 46.44 14.91
N LEU A 467 -20.46 45.97 14.04
CA LEU A 467 -21.52 46.74 13.42
C LEU A 467 -22.52 47.23 14.50
N TRP A 468 -22.96 46.34 15.40
CA TRP A 468 -23.83 46.68 16.52
C TRP A 468 -23.22 47.77 17.44
N THR A 469 -21.96 47.61 17.79
CA THR A 469 -21.27 48.55 18.61
C THR A 469 -21.21 49.92 17.90
N LYS A 470 -20.91 49.95 16.61
CA LYS A 470 -20.75 51.18 15.81
C LYS A 470 -22.08 51.84 15.48
N SER A 471 -23.21 51.08 15.46
CA SER A 471 -24.56 51.63 15.30
C SER A 471 -25.00 52.52 16.51
N GLY A 472 -24.35 52.37 17.66
CA GLY A 472 -24.74 53.05 18.90
C GLY A 472 -26.07 52.52 19.47
N ALA A 473 -26.64 51.46 18.94
CA ALA A 473 -27.92 50.89 19.37
C ALA A 473 -27.88 50.48 20.88
N ALA A 474 -26.76 49.92 21.34
CA ALA A 474 -26.57 49.51 22.70
C ALA A 474 -26.78 50.68 23.72
N ARG A 475 -26.62 51.92 23.28
CA ARG A 475 -26.86 53.11 24.09
C ARG A 475 -28.31 53.61 24.07
N ARG A 476 -29.11 53.12 23.09
CA ARG A 476 -30.52 53.51 22.90
C ARG A 476 -31.47 52.63 23.73
N TYR A 477 -31.06 51.40 23.96
CA TYR A 477 -31.84 50.44 24.72
C TYR A 477 -31.28 50.28 26.15
N THR A 478 -31.97 50.83 27.11
CA THR A 478 -31.53 50.74 28.54
C THR A 478 -32.06 49.52 29.24
N ASP A 479 -33.13 48.92 28.73
CA ASP A 479 -33.70 47.67 29.19
C ASP A 479 -32.91 46.50 28.56
N PRO A 480 -32.39 45.52 29.34
CA PRO A 480 -31.66 44.39 28.82
C PRO A 480 -32.43 43.45 27.91
N GLU A 481 -33.74 43.27 28.15
CA GLU A 481 -34.59 42.41 27.36
C GLU A 481 -34.87 43.03 25.98
N LEU A 482 -35.26 44.31 25.95
CA LEU A 482 -35.41 45.07 24.71
C LEU A 482 -34.11 45.20 23.92
N ALA A 483 -32.97 45.28 24.60
CA ALA A 483 -31.67 45.32 23.96
C ALA A 483 -31.32 43.99 23.29
N ALA A 484 -31.68 42.87 23.92
CA ALA A 484 -31.49 41.52 23.39
C ALA A 484 -32.37 41.27 22.17
N GLU A 485 -33.67 41.61 22.23
CA GLU A 485 -34.59 41.49 21.12
C GLU A 485 -34.18 42.37 19.92
N ALA A 486 -33.84 43.64 20.18
CA ALA A 486 -33.33 44.55 19.13
C ALA A 486 -32.01 44.05 18.52
N ARG A 487 -31.17 43.33 19.27
CA ARG A 487 -29.94 42.74 18.78
C ARG A 487 -30.26 41.52 17.90
N GLU A 488 -31.19 40.66 18.28
CA GLU A 488 -31.60 39.52 17.52
C GLU A 488 -32.18 39.93 16.14
N GLY A 489 -33.11 40.90 16.13
CA GLY A 489 -33.65 41.47 14.91
C GLY A 489 -32.57 42.11 14.03
N PHE A 490 -31.62 42.86 14.62
CA PHE A 490 -30.49 43.40 13.89
C PHE A 490 -29.62 42.33 13.25
N ASP A 491 -29.28 41.27 14.00
CA ASP A 491 -28.46 40.16 13.47
C ASP A 491 -29.18 39.43 12.33
N GLU A 492 -30.51 39.25 12.43
CA GLU A 492 -31.33 38.61 11.40
C GLU A 492 -31.38 39.49 10.13
N ASP A 493 -31.72 40.79 10.28
CA ASP A 493 -31.79 41.74 9.17
C ASP A 493 -30.49 41.79 8.37
N ILE A 494 -29.34 41.99 9.06
CA ILE A 494 -28.04 42.06 8.38
C ILE A 494 -27.64 40.70 7.76
N THR A 495 -27.92 39.60 8.43
CA THR A 495 -27.49 38.26 7.95
C THR A 495 -28.28 37.81 6.71
N THR A 496 -29.53 38.31 6.55
CA THR A 496 -30.39 38.00 5.39
C THR A 496 -30.13 38.90 4.19
N GLU A 497 -29.41 40.07 4.38
CA GLU A 497 -29.05 40.95 3.27
C GLU A 497 -28.13 40.23 2.26
N PRO A 498 -28.48 40.23 0.94
CA PRO A 498 -27.64 39.62 -0.09
C PRO A 498 -26.24 40.24 -0.17
N ASP A 499 -26.12 41.54 -0.02
CA ASP A 499 -24.83 42.26 -0.06
C ASP A 499 -23.89 41.85 1.07
N PHE A 500 -24.46 41.62 2.26
CA PHE A 500 -23.68 41.09 3.39
C PHE A 500 -23.20 39.64 3.17
N GLN A 501 -24.05 38.80 2.58
CA GLN A 501 -23.68 37.43 2.23
C GLN A 501 -22.58 37.39 1.17
N GLU A 502 -22.71 38.17 0.10
CA GLU A 502 -21.69 38.31 -0.97
C GLU A 502 -20.38 38.87 -0.40
N PHE A 503 -20.47 39.90 0.48
CA PHE A 503 -19.30 40.38 1.21
C PHE A 503 -18.62 39.27 1.99
N LEU A 504 -19.36 38.50 2.78
CA LEU A 504 -18.81 37.45 3.61
C LEU A 504 -18.20 36.31 2.78
N ASP A 505 -18.81 35.97 1.63
CA ASP A 505 -18.29 34.98 0.69
C ASP A 505 -16.97 35.43 0.05
N THR A 506 -16.85 36.73 -0.25
CA THR A 506 -15.64 37.30 -0.84
C THR A 506 -14.57 37.57 0.20
N TRP A 507 -14.93 38.05 1.39
CA TRP A 507 -14.00 38.43 2.45
C TRP A 507 -13.48 37.23 3.28
N TRP A 508 -14.30 36.17 3.43
CA TRP A 508 -13.94 34.90 4.06
C TRP A 508 -14.32 33.72 3.17
N PRO A 509 -13.61 33.57 2.02
CA PRO A 509 -13.91 32.50 1.09
C PRO A 509 -13.67 31.11 1.70
N GLU A 510 -14.36 30.11 1.21
CA GLU A 510 -14.07 28.73 1.51
C GLU A 510 -12.76 28.32 0.85
N LEU A 511 -11.79 27.93 1.65
CA LEU A 511 -10.48 27.51 1.17
C LEU A 511 -10.44 26.00 0.93
N THR A 512 -9.92 25.61 -0.23
CA THR A 512 -9.65 24.20 -0.55
C THR A 512 -8.18 23.85 -0.36
N PRO A 513 -7.84 22.62 0.06
CA PRO A 513 -6.44 22.18 0.19
C PRO A 513 -5.65 22.37 -1.10
N ARG A 514 -6.25 22.04 -2.25
CA ARG A 514 -5.63 22.19 -3.58
C ARG A 514 -5.40 23.66 -3.93
N GLY A 515 -6.35 24.54 -3.66
CA GLY A 515 -6.23 25.98 -3.92
C GLY A 515 -5.11 26.62 -3.09
N VAL A 516 -4.97 26.25 -1.80
CA VAL A 516 -3.87 26.74 -0.97
C VAL A 516 -2.52 26.22 -1.46
N LEU A 517 -2.45 24.95 -1.86
CA LEU A 517 -1.22 24.37 -2.40
C LEU A 517 -0.82 25.06 -3.71
N ALA A 518 -1.77 25.33 -4.61
CA ALA A 518 -1.54 26.07 -5.86
C ALA A 518 -1.05 27.51 -5.60
N ALA A 519 -1.61 28.20 -4.61
CA ALA A 519 -1.17 29.54 -4.24
C ALA A 519 0.30 29.59 -3.76
N MET A 520 0.83 28.47 -3.25
CA MET A 520 2.26 28.34 -2.87
C MET A 520 3.19 28.26 -4.09
N ALA A 521 2.68 28.10 -5.32
CA ALA A 521 3.47 28.16 -6.54
C ALA A 521 3.95 29.60 -6.85
N ASP A 522 3.32 30.63 -6.29
CA ASP A 522 3.80 32.00 -6.36
C ASP A 522 4.96 32.23 -5.38
N GLU A 523 6.16 32.46 -5.92
CA GLU A 523 7.39 32.64 -5.12
C GLU A 523 7.30 33.82 -4.13
N ARG A 524 6.61 34.92 -4.50
CA ARG A 524 6.46 36.10 -3.65
C ARG A 524 5.55 35.81 -2.46
N LEU A 525 4.42 35.15 -2.71
CA LEU A 525 3.47 34.73 -1.68
C LEU A 525 4.11 33.73 -0.73
N LEU A 526 4.70 32.69 -1.30
CA LEU A 526 5.39 31.66 -0.53
C LEU A 526 6.51 32.25 0.32
N GLY A 527 7.30 33.18 -0.24
CA GLY A 527 8.37 33.86 0.49
C GLY A 527 7.89 34.65 1.71
N ARG A 528 6.69 35.28 1.65
CA ARG A 528 6.07 35.93 2.81
C ARG A 528 5.67 34.92 3.90
N TRP A 529 5.01 33.82 3.50
CA TRP A 529 4.55 32.78 4.44
C TRP A 529 5.70 31.97 5.04
N ALA A 530 6.74 31.72 4.22
CA ALA A 530 7.92 30.94 4.60
C ALA A 530 8.94 31.74 5.44
N ARG A 531 8.69 33.02 5.70
CA ARG A 531 9.64 33.87 6.44
C ARG A 531 10.05 33.24 7.77
N ARG A 532 11.37 33.09 8.01
CA ARG A 532 12.00 32.41 9.14
C ARG A 532 11.78 30.90 9.20
N LEU A 533 11.23 30.27 8.17
CA LEU A 533 11.06 28.82 8.07
C LEU A 533 11.93 28.21 6.98
N LEU A 534 11.99 28.87 5.83
CA LEU A 534 12.75 28.43 4.66
C LEU A 534 13.71 29.54 4.21
N ASN A 535 14.84 29.11 3.62
CA ASN A 535 15.77 30.04 2.97
C ASN A 535 15.30 30.37 1.53
N PRO A 536 15.82 31.43 0.89
CA PRO A 536 15.36 31.86 -0.45
C PRO A 536 15.55 30.79 -1.55
N ARG A 537 16.55 29.91 -1.42
CA ARG A 537 16.74 28.79 -2.37
C ARG A 537 15.66 27.74 -2.21
N GLU A 538 15.34 27.38 -0.97
CA GLU A 538 14.25 26.44 -0.65
C GLU A 538 12.89 26.98 -1.13
N VAL A 539 12.62 28.27 -0.93
CA VAL A 539 11.39 28.93 -1.42
C VAL A 539 11.27 28.79 -2.94
N ARG A 540 12.33 29.12 -3.69
CA ARG A 540 12.34 28.97 -5.16
C ARG A 540 12.13 27.51 -5.59
N GLN A 541 12.80 26.58 -4.96
CA GLN A 541 12.67 25.16 -5.28
C GLN A 541 11.24 24.65 -5.04
N LEU A 542 10.65 24.98 -3.91
CA LEU A 542 9.29 24.59 -3.56
C LEU A 542 8.28 25.24 -4.52
N ALA A 543 8.34 26.55 -4.74
CA ALA A 543 7.44 27.27 -5.65
C ALA A 543 7.51 26.66 -7.06
N ARG A 544 8.73 26.46 -7.60
CA ARG A 544 8.93 25.88 -8.93
C ARG A 544 8.35 24.46 -9.04
N SER A 545 8.48 23.65 -8.00
CA SER A 545 7.93 22.29 -8.01
C SER A 545 6.40 22.27 -8.05
N LEU A 546 5.74 23.31 -7.51
CA LEU A 546 4.29 23.44 -7.48
C LEU A 546 3.72 24.12 -8.73
N GLN A 547 4.56 24.70 -9.61
CA GLN A 547 4.12 25.32 -10.88
C GLN A 547 3.51 24.32 -11.88
N ARG A 548 3.67 23.00 -11.64
CA ARG A 548 2.97 21.96 -12.39
C ARG A 548 1.46 21.89 -12.11
N LEU A 549 1.02 22.57 -11.05
CA LEU A 549 -0.39 22.66 -10.69
C LEU A 549 -0.99 23.92 -11.33
N ASP A 550 -2.24 23.82 -11.83
CA ASP A 550 -3.00 24.97 -12.28
C ASP A 550 -3.50 25.83 -11.08
N ARG A 551 -4.22 26.92 -11.37
CA ARG A 551 -4.75 27.79 -10.32
C ARG A 551 -5.77 27.10 -9.39
N GLY A 552 -6.41 26.04 -9.86
CA GLY A 552 -7.33 25.22 -9.07
C GLY A 552 -6.62 24.13 -8.24
N GLY A 553 -5.30 23.98 -8.42
CA GLY A 553 -4.51 22.92 -7.79
C GLY A 553 -4.66 21.55 -8.48
N HIS A 554 -5.15 21.55 -9.72
CA HIS A 554 -5.18 20.34 -10.55
C HIS A 554 -3.86 20.21 -11.32
N GLY A 555 -3.44 18.96 -11.54
CA GLY A 555 -2.18 18.64 -12.20
C GLY A 555 -1.50 17.42 -11.53
N PRO A 556 -0.35 17.01 -12.05
CA PRO A 556 0.36 15.84 -11.52
C PRO A 556 0.90 16.12 -10.11
N LEU A 557 0.44 15.33 -9.14
CA LEU A 557 0.87 15.40 -7.74
C LEU A 557 2.05 14.46 -7.49
N SER A 558 2.92 14.82 -6.56
CA SER A 558 3.89 13.88 -5.99
C SER A 558 3.35 13.24 -4.71
N VAL A 559 3.97 12.14 -4.27
CA VAL A 559 3.65 11.49 -2.99
C VAL A 559 3.76 12.48 -1.82
N HIS A 560 4.71 13.41 -1.89
CA HIS A 560 4.89 14.46 -0.88
C HIS A 560 3.77 15.51 -0.93
N ASP A 561 3.29 15.87 -2.14
CA ASP A 561 2.14 16.81 -2.26
C ASP A 561 0.88 16.22 -1.63
N VAL A 562 0.64 14.91 -1.77
CA VAL A 562 -0.49 14.23 -1.12
C VAL A 562 -0.42 14.38 0.41
N ALA A 563 0.77 14.24 1.02
CA ALA A 563 0.94 14.46 2.45
C ALA A 563 0.70 15.94 2.86
N LEU A 564 1.09 16.90 1.99
CA LEU A 564 0.77 18.32 2.22
C LEU A 564 -0.73 18.60 2.11
N LEU A 565 -1.42 17.98 1.14
CA LEU A 565 -2.88 18.08 1.00
C LEU A 565 -3.61 17.54 2.23
N ASP A 566 -3.19 16.40 2.77
CA ASP A 566 -3.74 15.83 4.01
C ASP A 566 -3.58 16.76 5.20
N GLU A 567 -2.40 17.38 5.37
CA GLU A 567 -2.17 18.38 6.42
C GLU A 567 -3.03 19.63 6.22
N LEU A 568 -3.15 20.12 4.97
CA LEU A 568 -4.01 21.25 4.63
C LEU A 568 -5.48 20.94 4.90
N GLN A 569 -5.95 19.74 4.62
CA GLN A 569 -7.32 19.34 4.93
C GLN A 569 -7.61 19.43 6.43
N MET A 570 -6.66 19.04 7.27
CA MET A 570 -6.78 19.17 8.73
C MET A 570 -6.74 20.63 9.20
N VAL A 571 -5.87 21.44 8.59
CA VAL A 571 -5.72 22.86 8.96
C VAL A 571 -6.92 23.70 8.52
N LEU A 572 -7.50 23.40 7.37
CA LEU A 572 -8.66 24.09 6.82
C LEU A 572 -9.98 23.58 7.41
N GLY A 573 -10.09 22.29 7.69
CA GLY A 573 -11.33 21.62 8.06
C GLY A 573 -12.27 21.41 6.87
N ALA A 574 -13.21 20.50 7.02
CA ALA A 574 -14.26 20.30 6.02
C ALA A 574 -15.18 21.53 5.95
N PRO A 575 -15.59 21.96 4.76
CA PRO A 575 -16.57 23.02 4.62
C PRO A 575 -17.90 22.63 5.27
N MET A 576 -18.51 23.56 5.98
CA MET A 576 -19.86 23.38 6.50
C MET A 576 -20.83 23.37 5.31
N ARG A 577 -21.11 22.21 4.76
CA ARG A 577 -22.25 22.06 3.85
C ARG A 577 -23.52 22.27 4.65
N PRO A 578 -24.45 23.17 4.19
CA PRO A 578 -25.79 23.19 4.78
C PRO A 578 -26.35 21.77 4.68
N ALA A 579 -26.87 21.25 5.80
CA ALA A 579 -27.56 19.98 5.79
C ALA A 579 -28.62 20.09 4.67
N ARG A 580 -28.49 19.28 3.61
CA ARG A 580 -29.57 19.17 2.63
C ARG A 580 -30.81 18.82 3.45
N PRO A 581 -31.92 19.55 3.31
CA PRO A 581 -33.17 19.11 3.88
C PRO A 581 -33.34 17.68 3.37
N ARG A 582 -33.31 16.70 4.27
CA ARG A 582 -33.77 15.36 3.92
C ARG A 582 -35.20 15.62 3.44
N GLU A 583 -35.49 15.41 2.16
CA GLU A 583 -36.88 15.15 1.76
C GLU A 583 -37.27 13.97 2.64
N ALA A 584 -38.13 14.24 3.62
CA ALA A 584 -38.66 13.22 4.50
C ALA A 584 -39.43 12.27 3.59
N ASP A 585 -38.83 11.10 3.35
CA ASP A 585 -39.55 10.01 2.72
C ASP A 585 -40.74 9.70 3.65
N PRO A 586 -41.98 9.66 3.18
CA PRO A 586 -43.13 9.30 4.01
C PRO A 586 -42.96 7.98 4.76
N LEU A 587 -42.01 7.13 4.34
CA LEU A 587 -41.58 5.88 4.98
C LEU A 587 -40.63 6.11 6.19
N ASP A 588 -39.96 7.26 6.31
CA ASP A 588 -39.10 7.60 7.45
C ASP A 588 -39.86 7.75 8.79
N HIS A 589 -41.18 7.87 8.73
CA HIS A 589 -42.02 7.89 9.92
C HIS A 589 -42.35 6.52 10.51
N LEU A 590 -41.95 5.44 9.83
CA LEU A 590 -42.04 4.08 10.35
C LEU A 590 -40.75 3.71 11.08
N THR A 591 -40.67 4.11 12.34
CA THR A 591 -39.56 3.75 13.23
C THR A 591 -39.36 2.23 13.25
N GLY A 592 -38.18 1.78 12.76
CA GLY A 592 -37.77 0.37 12.77
C GLY A 592 -37.38 -0.23 11.41
N LEU A 593 -37.49 0.50 10.30
CA LEU A 593 -37.17 0.00 8.95
C LEU A 593 -35.82 0.46 8.42
N GLU A 594 -35.04 1.23 9.18
CA GLU A 594 -33.76 1.79 8.75
C GLU A 594 -32.65 0.75 8.48
N GLU A 595 -32.83 -0.51 8.89
CA GLU A 595 -31.85 -1.58 8.72
C GLU A 595 -32.20 -2.60 7.62
N LEU A 596 -33.35 -2.46 6.96
CA LEU A 596 -33.83 -3.43 5.98
C LEU A 596 -33.52 -3.03 4.54
N THR A 597 -32.27 -3.21 4.12
CA THR A 597 -31.94 -3.23 2.67
C THR A 597 -32.28 -4.60 2.09
N THR A 598 -33.14 -4.65 1.07
CA THR A 598 -33.51 -5.91 0.41
C THR A 598 -32.34 -6.49 -0.39
N HIS A 599 -32.36 -7.82 -0.63
CA HIS A 599 -31.37 -8.48 -1.49
C HIS A 599 -31.34 -7.88 -2.92
N ALA A 600 -32.49 -7.38 -3.40
CA ALA A 600 -32.60 -6.69 -4.68
C ALA A 600 -31.83 -5.36 -4.71
N ASP A 601 -31.83 -4.61 -3.60
CA ASP A 601 -31.06 -3.35 -3.48
C ASP A 601 -29.54 -3.58 -3.45
N ARG A 602 -29.11 -4.78 -3.02
CA ARG A 602 -27.69 -5.18 -3.01
C ARG A 602 -27.21 -5.69 -4.37
N MET A 603 -28.09 -6.31 -5.15
CA MET A 603 -27.79 -6.80 -6.50
C MET A 603 -27.98 -5.75 -7.60
N GLY A 604 -28.75 -4.69 -7.33
CA GLY A 604 -28.93 -3.56 -8.25
C GLY A 604 -27.70 -2.64 -8.23
N GLY A 605 -26.81 -2.81 -9.17
CA GLY A 605 -25.60 -2.14 -9.64
C GLY A 605 -25.22 -0.71 -9.18
N GLY A 606 -25.56 -0.28 -7.98
CA GLY A 606 -24.98 0.89 -7.34
C GLY A 606 -23.85 0.43 -6.43
N ARG A 607 -22.70 1.09 -6.46
CA ARG A 607 -21.63 0.94 -5.46
C ARG A 607 -22.27 0.71 -4.10
N SER A 608 -21.96 -0.44 -3.48
CA SER A 608 -22.62 -0.86 -2.26
C SER A 608 -22.44 0.21 -1.18
N ARG A 609 -23.44 0.38 -0.32
CA ARG A 609 -23.32 1.28 0.86
C ARG A 609 -22.07 0.93 1.68
N ARG A 610 -21.64 -0.32 1.60
CA ARG A 610 -20.42 -0.84 2.22
C ARG A 610 -19.16 -0.27 1.57
N GLU A 611 -19.09 -0.19 0.23
CA GLU A 611 -17.98 0.44 -0.50
C GLU A 611 -17.90 1.94 -0.20
N ARG A 612 -19.04 2.65 -0.11
CA ARG A 612 -19.06 4.06 0.32
C ARG A 612 -18.64 4.25 1.78
N LEU A 613 -19.04 3.35 2.69
CA LEU A 613 -18.62 3.38 4.08
C LEU A 613 -17.15 2.97 4.25
N GLU A 614 -16.60 2.16 3.37
CA GLU A 614 -15.18 1.80 3.33
C GLU A 614 -14.33 2.95 2.77
N GLU A 615 -14.83 3.67 1.78
CA GLU A 615 -14.20 4.92 1.28
C GLU A 615 -14.24 6.06 2.32
N GLU A 616 -15.27 6.12 3.17
CA GLU A 616 -15.41 7.12 4.24
C GLU A 616 -14.69 6.75 5.55
N ARG A 617 -14.13 5.54 5.67
CA ARG A 617 -13.40 5.13 6.89
C ARG A 617 -12.09 5.91 7.03
N THR A 618 -12.08 6.81 7.98
CA THR A 618 -10.88 7.56 8.39
C THR A 618 -10.05 6.85 9.46
N ASP A 619 -10.63 5.92 10.22
CA ASP A 619 -9.99 5.21 11.32
C ASP A 619 -10.02 3.69 11.11
N TYR A 620 -8.84 3.07 11.09
CA TYR A 620 -8.65 1.62 10.99
C TYR A 620 -8.40 0.98 12.35
N ALA A 621 -8.74 -0.30 12.50
CA ALA A 621 -8.49 -1.06 13.72
C ALA A 621 -7.02 -1.50 13.87
N HIS A 622 -6.34 -1.71 12.74
CA HIS A 622 -4.92 -2.02 12.67
C HIS A 622 -4.28 -1.35 11.47
N VAL A 623 -3.07 -0.83 11.66
CA VAL A 623 -2.29 -0.22 10.56
C VAL A 623 -0.96 -0.94 10.44
N ILE A 624 -0.66 -1.39 9.23
CA ILE A 624 0.62 -1.97 8.85
C ILE A 624 1.33 -0.98 7.94
N VAL A 625 2.55 -0.62 8.30
CA VAL A 625 3.40 0.27 7.49
C VAL A 625 4.55 -0.56 6.95
N ASP A 626 4.55 -0.77 5.64
CA ASP A 626 5.66 -1.44 4.96
C ASP A 626 6.68 -0.40 4.47
N GLU A 627 7.96 -0.80 4.38
CA GLU A 627 9.09 0.07 4.03
C GLU A 627 9.12 1.37 4.88
N ALA A 628 8.83 1.23 6.17
CA ALA A 628 8.62 2.35 7.10
C ALA A 628 9.81 3.32 7.23
N GLN A 629 11.02 2.88 6.89
CA GLN A 629 12.24 3.70 6.89
C GLN A 629 12.21 4.82 5.85
N ASP A 630 11.33 4.73 4.85
CA ASP A 630 11.21 5.73 3.78
C ASP A 630 10.14 6.79 4.03
N LEU A 631 9.31 6.61 5.06
CA LEU A 631 8.27 7.58 5.37
C LEU A 631 8.89 8.87 5.94
N THR A 632 8.57 9.97 5.28
CA THR A 632 8.92 11.31 5.73
C THR A 632 8.10 11.73 6.95
N PRO A 633 8.53 12.73 7.73
CA PRO A 633 7.75 13.25 8.85
C PRO A 633 6.31 13.63 8.50
N MET A 634 6.08 14.24 7.33
CA MET A 634 4.74 14.60 6.89
C MET A 634 3.88 13.36 6.54
N GLN A 635 4.50 12.33 5.97
CA GLN A 635 3.82 11.06 5.67
C GLN A 635 3.50 10.27 6.96
N TRP A 636 4.39 10.24 7.94
CA TRP A 636 4.09 9.65 9.25
C TRP A 636 2.87 10.31 9.89
N ARG A 637 2.76 11.64 9.82
CA ARG A 637 1.58 12.36 10.31
C ARG A 637 0.31 11.99 9.55
N MET A 638 0.39 11.86 8.22
CA MET A 638 -0.73 11.44 7.36
C MET A 638 -1.21 10.04 7.73
N VAL A 639 -0.30 9.07 7.87
CA VAL A 639 -0.64 7.69 8.24
C VAL A 639 -1.14 7.63 9.69
N GLY A 640 -0.50 8.37 10.60
CA GLY A 640 -0.86 8.43 12.04
C GLY A 640 -2.30 8.86 12.29
N ARG A 641 -2.86 9.73 11.43
CA ARG A 641 -4.27 10.16 11.54
C ARG A 641 -5.25 9.02 11.29
N ARG A 642 -4.90 8.06 10.42
CA ARG A 642 -5.73 6.91 10.05
C ARG A 642 -5.68 5.78 11.07
N GLY A 643 -4.75 5.86 12.01
CA GLY A 643 -4.56 4.86 13.06
C GLY A 643 -4.56 5.41 14.49
N ARG A 644 -5.35 6.44 14.79
CA ARG A 644 -5.39 7.04 16.14
C ARG A 644 -5.67 6.03 17.24
N HIS A 645 -6.59 5.13 16.99
CA HIS A 645 -7.00 4.07 17.92
C HIS A 645 -6.50 2.68 17.51
N ALA A 646 -5.78 2.59 16.40
CA ALA A 646 -5.28 1.35 15.85
C ALA A 646 -4.17 0.72 16.70
N THR A 647 -4.03 -0.59 16.58
CA THR A 647 -2.77 -1.27 16.86
C THR A 647 -1.89 -1.21 15.61
N TRP A 648 -0.56 -1.41 15.75
CA TRP A 648 0.37 -1.15 14.69
C TRP A 648 1.32 -2.32 14.42
N THR A 649 1.66 -2.48 13.15
CA THR A 649 2.82 -3.26 12.72
C THR A 649 3.66 -2.37 11.80
N VAL A 650 4.91 -2.14 12.19
CA VAL A 650 5.84 -1.28 11.46
C VAL A 650 6.97 -2.14 10.96
N VAL A 651 7.10 -2.22 9.65
CA VAL A 651 8.07 -3.11 8.98
C VAL A 651 9.06 -2.25 8.22
N GLY A 652 10.35 -2.47 8.43
CA GLY A 652 11.36 -1.65 7.79
C GLY A 652 12.77 -2.20 7.83
N ASP A 653 13.64 -1.54 7.09
CA ASP A 653 15.07 -1.79 7.06
C ASP A 653 15.83 -0.46 7.09
N PRO A 654 16.48 -0.13 8.23
CA PRO A 654 17.25 1.11 8.33
C PRO A 654 18.34 1.24 7.23
N ALA A 655 18.90 0.12 6.78
CA ALA A 655 19.92 0.09 5.73
C ALA A 655 19.40 0.54 4.35
N GLN A 656 18.10 0.39 4.11
CA GLN A 656 17.46 0.74 2.85
C GLN A 656 16.84 2.15 2.86
N SER A 657 16.99 2.93 3.94
CA SER A 657 16.38 4.25 4.02
C SER A 657 16.94 5.21 2.97
N SER A 658 16.03 5.78 2.17
CA SER A 658 16.34 6.88 1.24
C SER A 658 16.15 8.25 1.89
N TRP A 659 15.58 8.34 3.07
CA TRP A 659 15.40 9.58 3.81
C TRP A 659 16.71 10.04 4.45
N SER A 660 17.03 11.31 4.27
CA SER A 660 18.35 11.87 4.67
C SER A 660 18.41 12.35 6.13
N ASP A 661 17.27 12.44 6.82
CA ASP A 661 17.19 12.87 8.24
C ASP A 661 16.43 11.82 9.07
N PRO A 662 17.11 10.74 9.49
CA PRO A 662 16.49 9.65 10.22
C PRO A 662 15.95 10.06 11.60
N ASP A 663 16.59 11.05 12.26
CA ASP A 663 16.17 11.51 13.58
C ASP A 663 14.83 12.26 13.52
N GLU A 664 14.65 13.12 12.51
CA GLU A 664 13.37 13.81 12.27
C GLU A 664 12.24 12.81 11.95
N ALA A 665 12.53 11.79 11.16
CA ALA A 665 11.57 10.73 10.83
C ALA A 665 11.23 9.88 12.07
N ALA A 666 12.23 9.56 12.91
CA ALA A 666 12.01 8.80 14.14
C ALA A 666 11.11 9.54 15.12
N VAL A 667 11.31 10.86 15.31
CA VAL A 667 10.43 11.69 16.15
C VAL A 667 8.99 11.67 15.62
N ALA A 668 8.78 11.85 14.32
CA ALA A 668 7.46 11.84 13.72
C ALA A 668 6.77 10.45 13.79
N ARG A 669 7.54 9.38 13.64
CA ARG A 669 7.08 8.00 13.86
C ARG A 669 6.62 7.81 15.30
N ASP A 670 7.42 8.27 16.27
CA ASP A 670 7.13 8.13 17.68
C ASP A 670 5.90 8.94 18.09
N GLU A 671 5.70 10.12 17.49
CA GLU A 671 4.47 10.91 17.65
C GLU A 671 3.24 10.17 17.08
N ALA A 672 3.36 9.53 15.90
CA ALA A 672 2.28 8.78 15.27
C ALA A 672 1.89 7.52 16.05
N LEU A 673 2.89 6.79 16.56
CA LEU A 673 2.70 5.56 17.33
C LEU A 673 2.27 5.82 18.80
N GLY A 674 2.57 7.00 19.33
CA GLY A 674 2.26 7.37 20.71
C GLY A 674 3.04 6.57 21.77
N THR A 675 2.49 6.51 22.98
CA THR A 675 3.13 5.86 24.15
C THR A 675 2.85 4.36 24.26
N ARG A 676 2.35 3.72 23.20
CA ARG A 676 2.01 2.29 23.22
C ARG A 676 3.25 1.43 23.44
N PRO A 677 3.16 0.31 24.20
CA PRO A 677 4.26 -0.65 24.36
C PRO A 677 4.73 -1.15 23.00
N ARG A 678 6.05 -1.27 22.81
CA ARG A 678 6.66 -1.72 21.56
C ARG A 678 7.29 -3.09 21.74
N ARG A 679 7.09 -3.95 20.74
CA ARG A 679 7.76 -5.24 20.63
C ARG A 679 8.60 -5.22 19.36
N ARG A 680 9.91 -5.45 19.50
CA ARG A 680 10.84 -5.48 18.39
C ARG A 680 11.19 -6.91 18.03
N PHE A 681 11.23 -7.16 16.74
CA PHE A 681 11.66 -8.42 16.14
C PHE A 681 12.67 -8.13 15.05
N THR A 682 13.69 -8.96 14.97
CA THR A 682 14.71 -8.86 13.92
C THR A 682 14.69 -10.12 13.09
N LEU A 683 14.58 -9.99 11.78
CA LEU A 683 14.72 -11.06 10.80
C LEU A 683 16.16 -11.06 10.30
N THR A 684 16.86 -12.18 10.50
CA THR A 684 18.32 -12.25 10.31
C THR A 684 18.76 -13.03 9.08
N VAL A 685 17.83 -13.79 8.47
CA VAL A 685 18.14 -14.71 7.38
C VAL A 685 17.61 -14.18 6.06
N ASN A 686 18.48 -14.11 5.06
CA ASN A 686 18.15 -13.74 3.68
C ASN A 686 17.82 -15.00 2.87
N TYR A 687 16.56 -15.15 2.53
CA TYR A 687 16.03 -16.27 1.74
C TYR A 687 15.93 -15.96 0.24
N ARG A 688 16.11 -14.71 -0.15
CA ARG A 688 15.88 -14.22 -1.52
C ARG A 688 17.14 -14.29 -2.36
N ASN A 689 18.16 -13.55 -1.94
CA ASN A 689 19.34 -13.34 -2.73
C ASN A 689 20.32 -14.51 -2.56
N PRO A 690 20.96 -14.99 -3.64
CA PRO A 690 22.12 -15.86 -3.55
C PRO A 690 23.27 -15.20 -2.78
N ALA A 691 24.12 -16.02 -2.19
CA ALA A 691 25.26 -15.57 -1.41
C ALA A 691 26.18 -14.63 -2.22
N GLU A 692 26.41 -14.96 -3.49
CA GLU A 692 27.25 -14.21 -4.42
C GLU A 692 26.76 -12.76 -4.62
N ILE A 693 25.45 -12.58 -4.76
CA ILE A 693 24.83 -11.24 -4.87
C ILE A 693 24.84 -10.52 -3.52
N ALA A 694 24.56 -11.27 -2.44
CA ALA A 694 24.51 -10.69 -1.09
C ALA A 694 25.89 -10.18 -0.65
N GLU A 695 26.98 -10.88 -1.01
CA GLU A 695 28.36 -10.45 -0.73
C GLU A 695 28.74 -9.17 -1.46
N LEU A 696 28.40 -9.04 -2.75
CA LEU A 696 28.59 -7.80 -3.49
C LEU A 696 27.82 -6.64 -2.86
N ALA A 697 26.54 -6.86 -2.53
CA ALA A 697 25.72 -5.86 -1.90
C ALA A 697 26.24 -5.46 -0.51
N ALA A 698 26.81 -6.41 0.26
CA ALA A 698 27.40 -6.14 1.57
C ALA A 698 28.59 -5.19 1.52
N ARG A 699 29.39 -5.21 0.44
CA ARG A 699 30.49 -4.25 0.21
C ARG A 699 29.93 -2.82 0.13
N VAL A 700 28.88 -2.61 -0.66
CA VAL A 700 28.20 -1.30 -0.78
C VAL A 700 27.58 -0.88 0.56
N LEU A 701 27.00 -1.82 1.29
CA LEU A 701 26.43 -1.55 2.61
C LEU A 701 27.51 -1.09 3.61
N ALA A 702 28.69 -1.72 3.59
CA ALA A 702 29.80 -1.33 4.46
C ALA A 702 30.26 0.12 4.20
N LEU A 703 30.19 0.59 2.96
CA LEU A 703 30.46 1.98 2.60
C LEU A 703 29.33 2.92 3.03
N ALA A 704 28.08 2.48 2.85
CA ALA A 704 26.90 3.30 3.14
C ALA A 704 26.62 3.44 4.64
N MET A 705 26.87 2.36 5.40
CA MET A 705 26.58 2.26 6.86
C MET A 705 27.64 1.40 7.56
N PRO A 706 28.82 1.96 7.88
CA PRO A 706 29.89 1.24 8.56
C PRO A 706 29.39 0.62 9.88
N GLY A 707 29.65 -0.67 10.08
CA GLY A 707 29.29 -1.41 11.29
C GLY A 707 27.90 -2.08 11.23
N MET A 708 27.12 -1.91 10.17
CA MET A 708 25.88 -2.65 9.98
C MET A 708 26.16 -3.99 9.30
N ALA A 709 25.65 -5.09 9.92
CA ALA A 709 25.78 -6.43 9.35
C ALA A 709 24.70 -6.70 8.29
N SER A 710 25.07 -7.28 7.15
CA SER A 710 24.14 -7.80 6.15
C SER A 710 23.50 -9.11 6.65
N PRO A 711 22.21 -9.40 6.33
CA PRO A 711 21.59 -10.68 6.62
C PRO A 711 22.34 -11.85 5.94
N LYS A 712 22.43 -12.96 6.63
CA LYS A 712 23.13 -14.15 6.10
C LYS A 712 22.28 -14.81 5.01
N ALA A 713 22.82 -14.91 3.78
CA ALA A 713 22.19 -15.66 2.71
C ALA A 713 22.28 -17.18 2.99
N VAL A 714 21.18 -17.89 2.75
CA VAL A 714 21.11 -19.36 2.91
C VAL A 714 21.16 -20.09 1.56
N ARG A 715 21.17 -19.34 0.45
CA ARG A 715 21.12 -19.85 -0.91
C ARG A 715 22.39 -19.48 -1.67
N SER A 716 22.91 -20.36 -2.49
CA SER A 716 23.95 -20.09 -3.48
C SER A 716 23.48 -20.62 -4.83
N THR A 717 23.75 -19.92 -5.90
CA THR A 717 23.48 -20.36 -7.28
C THR A 717 24.76 -20.77 -8.01
N GLY A 718 25.93 -20.46 -7.45
CA GLY A 718 27.23 -20.62 -8.12
C GLY A 718 27.44 -19.65 -9.28
N LEU A 719 26.54 -18.67 -9.45
CA LEU A 719 26.61 -17.66 -10.51
C LEU A 719 27.08 -16.34 -9.92
N GLU A 720 28.31 -15.97 -10.23
CA GLU A 720 28.88 -14.67 -9.82
C GLU A 720 28.18 -13.51 -10.53
N PRO A 721 28.05 -12.33 -9.88
CA PRO A 721 27.57 -11.11 -10.52
C PRO A 721 28.45 -10.76 -11.74
N ARG A 722 27.79 -10.51 -12.89
CA ARG A 722 28.47 -10.13 -14.12
C ARG A 722 28.68 -8.62 -14.18
N PHE A 723 29.89 -8.22 -14.55
CA PHE A 723 30.24 -6.83 -14.85
C PHE A 723 30.42 -6.66 -16.37
N ALA A 724 29.63 -5.74 -16.96
CA ALA A 724 29.68 -5.40 -18.37
C ALA A 724 30.09 -3.94 -18.56
N LEU A 725 30.77 -3.64 -19.64
CA LEU A 725 31.21 -2.30 -20.00
C LEU A 725 30.45 -1.80 -21.22
N VAL A 726 30.13 -0.52 -21.23
CA VAL A 726 29.70 0.15 -22.46
C VAL A 726 30.89 0.20 -23.42
N ALA A 727 30.74 -0.41 -24.61
CA ALA A 727 31.78 -0.34 -25.62
C ALA A 727 31.98 1.10 -26.09
N ASP A 728 33.20 1.61 -25.99
CA ASP A 728 33.57 2.91 -26.54
C ASP A 728 33.24 2.94 -28.03
N GLY A 729 32.24 3.73 -28.40
CA GLY A 729 31.98 4.04 -29.82
C GLY A 729 33.24 4.72 -30.34
N ASN A 730 34.00 4.03 -31.21
CA ASN A 730 35.23 4.40 -31.83
C ASN A 730 35.15 5.84 -32.40
N GLY A 731 35.41 6.83 -31.56
CA GLY A 731 35.31 8.26 -31.83
C GLY A 731 36.70 8.87 -31.86
N ASN A 732 37.36 8.81 -33.02
CA ASN A 732 38.42 9.73 -33.40
C ASN A 732 37.81 11.16 -33.41
N GLY A 733 37.72 11.81 -32.24
CA GLY A 733 37.05 13.08 -32.04
C GLY A 733 37.91 14.11 -31.33
N ASN A 734 38.57 14.91 -32.14
CA ASN A 734 39.19 16.19 -31.82
C ASN A 734 38.24 17.06 -30.96
N GLY A 735 38.71 17.48 -29.79
CA GLY A 735 37.95 18.24 -28.79
C GLY A 735 37.18 19.44 -29.30
N ASN A 736 35.91 19.47 -29.05
CA ASN A 736 35.13 20.67 -28.67
C ASN A 736 33.69 20.27 -28.29
N GLY A 737 33.36 20.23 -27.04
CA GLY A 737 32.11 20.71 -26.46
C GLY A 737 30.77 20.15 -26.92
N ARG A 738 30.66 18.92 -27.49
CA ARG A 738 29.37 18.30 -27.87
C ARG A 738 29.31 16.78 -27.64
N ALA A 739 29.83 16.30 -26.50
CA ALA A 739 29.98 14.88 -26.18
C ALA A 739 28.73 14.23 -25.52
N ARG A 740 27.54 14.83 -25.52
CA ARG A 740 26.36 14.30 -24.81
C ARG A 740 25.43 13.38 -25.60
N SER A 741 25.45 13.31 -26.90
CA SER A 741 24.53 12.49 -27.67
C SER A 741 25.09 11.14 -28.13
N GLY A 742 26.40 10.96 -28.14
CA GLY A 742 27.06 9.70 -28.50
C GLY A 742 27.03 8.68 -27.36
N ASP A 743 27.30 9.14 -26.13
CA ASP A 743 27.35 8.30 -24.92
C ASP A 743 25.97 7.69 -24.59
N ASP A 744 24.89 8.46 -24.73
CA ASP A 744 23.53 7.97 -24.47
C ASP A 744 23.12 6.85 -25.47
N THR A 745 23.62 6.88 -26.70
CA THR A 745 23.31 5.84 -27.72
C THR A 745 24.05 4.55 -27.44
N ALA A 746 25.34 4.62 -27.05
CA ALA A 746 26.13 3.46 -26.69
C ALA A 746 25.60 2.77 -25.45
N LEU A 747 25.25 3.56 -24.41
CA LEU A 747 24.64 3.06 -23.18
C LEU A 747 23.29 2.39 -23.45
N ALA A 748 22.45 2.99 -24.31
CA ALA A 748 21.16 2.42 -24.70
C ALA A 748 21.35 1.05 -25.39
N GLN A 749 22.25 0.95 -26.35
CA GLN A 749 22.55 -0.30 -27.08
C GLN A 749 23.07 -1.38 -26.12
N ALA A 750 24.02 -1.03 -25.25
CA ALA A 750 24.56 -1.96 -24.26
C ALA A 750 23.48 -2.42 -23.26
N THR A 751 22.61 -1.51 -22.81
CA THR A 751 21.50 -1.83 -21.89
C THR A 751 20.52 -2.81 -22.54
N VAL A 752 20.13 -2.59 -23.79
CA VAL A 752 19.23 -3.49 -24.53
C VAL A 752 19.89 -4.86 -24.74
N ALA A 753 21.15 -4.90 -25.19
CA ALA A 753 21.85 -6.15 -25.42
C ALA A 753 22.00 -7.02 -24.15
N GLU A 754 22.33 -6.39 -23.00
CA GLU A 754 22.44 -7.12 -21.73
C GLU A 754 21.06 -7.56 -21.20
N ALA A 755 20.01 -6.76 -21.43
CA ALA A 755 18.65 -7.17 -21.08
C ALA A 755 18.16 -8.36 -21.93
N GLU A 756 18.44 -8.36 -23.23
CA GLU A 756 18.15 -9.49 -24.13
C GLU A 756 18.91 -10.77 -23.72
N ARG A 757 20.19 -10.63 -23.36
CA ARG A 757 20.97 -11.75 -22.87
C ARG A 757 20.34 -12.36 -21.61
N LEU A 758 19.99 -11.51 -20.62
CA LEU A 758 19.37 -11.98 -19.39
C LEU A 758 18.00 -12.64 -19.64
N LEU A 759 17.20 -12.12 -20.58
CA LEU A 759 15.94 -12.77 -20.98
C LEU A 759 16.11 -14.19 -21.53
N GLY A 760 17.24 -14.46 -22.18
CA GLY A 760 17.59 -15.79 -22.67
C GLY A 760 18.08 -16.75 -21.57
N GLU A 761 18.53 -16.22 -20.43
CA GLU A 761 19.12 -17.00 -19.34
C GLU A 761 18.15 -17.29 -18.20
N VAL A 762 17.07 -16.50 -18.07
CA VAL A 762 16.03 -16.71 -17.05
C VAL A 762 14.65 -16.91 -17.66
N ASP A 763 13.87 -17.81 -17.10
CA ASP A 763 12.48 -18.06 -17.54
C ASP A 763 11.51 -16.98 -17.02
N GLY A 764 11.90 -16.21 -16.03
CA GLY A 764 11.08 -15.21 -15.34
C GLY A 764 11.26 -13.79 -15.87
N THR A 765 11.32 -12.83 -14.96
CA THR A 765 11.35 -11.38 -15.23
C THR A 765 12.72 -10.76 -15.07
N VAL A 766 13.00 -9.72 -15.86
CA VAL A 766 14.24 -8.95 -15.81
C VAL A 766 13.93 -7.51 -15.38
N GLY A 767 14.48 -7.08 -14.25
CA GLY A 767 14.39 -5.70 -13.77
C GLY A 767 15.62 -4.91 -14.21
N VAL A 768 15.42 -3.80 -14.94
CA VAL A 768 16.51 -2.89 -15.33
C VAL A 768 16.44 -1.63 -14.48
N VAL A 769 17.41 -1.44 -13.60
CA VAL A 769 17.46 -0.32 -12.66
C VAL A 769 18.41 0.74 -13.14
N VAL A 770 17.89 1.96 -13.32
CA VAL A 770 18.65 3.14 -13.75
C VAL A 770 18.47 4.28 -12.75
N ALA A 771 19.32 5.29 -12.81
CA ALA A 771 19.10 6.54 -12.08
C ALA A 771 17.74 7.17 -12.45
N MET A 772 17.06 7.85 -11.49
CA MET A 772 15.72 8.41 -11.68
C MET A 772 15.60 9.35 -12.89
N ASN A 773 16.65 10.11 -13.19
CA ASN A 773 16.70 11.01 -14.32
C ASN A 773 16.71 10.29 -15.69
N ARG A 774 17.15 9.02 -15.75
CA ARG A 774 17.19 8.18 -16.95
C ARG A 774 15.96 7.28 -17.11
N ARG A 775 15.06 7.24 -16.14
CA ARG A 775 13.91 6.36 -16.13
C ARG A 775 13.07 6.41 -17.42
N ALA A 776 12.73 7.62 -17.87
CA ALA A 776 11.94 7.79 -19.09
C ALA A 776 12.68 7.36 -20.37
N GLN A 777 14.02 7.48 -20.38
CA GLN A 777 14.85 7.01 -21.48
C GLN A 777 14.92 5.47 -21.48
N ALA A 778 15.18 4.86 -20.33
CA ALA A 778 15.25 3.41 -20.18
C ALA A 778 13.94 2.72 -20.60
N ARG A 779 12.78 3.27 -20.24
CA ARG A 779 11.49 2.75 -20.69
C ARG A 779 11.35 2.74 -22.22
N ARG A 780 11.82 3.79 -22.90
CA ARG A 780 11.80 3.83 -24.36
C ARG A 780 12.78 2.85 -24.99
N TRP A 781 13.96 2.67 -24.39
CA TRP A 781 14.97 1.72 -24.91
C TRP A 781 14.49 0.28 -24.83
N LEU A 782 13.81 -0.08 -23.73
CA LEU A 782 13.43 -1.45 -23.39
C LEU A 782 12.03 -1.84 -23.86
N ALA A 783 11.20 -0.89 -24.29
CA ALA A 783 9.84 -1.15 -24.78
C ALA A 783 9.75 -2.26 -25.84
N PRO A 784 10.72 -2.43 -26.79
CA PRO A 784 10.66 -3.51 -27.78
C PRO A 784 10.83 -4.92 -27.20
N LEU A 785 11.35 -5.07 -25.97
CA LEU A 785 11.66 -6.36 -25.35
C LEU A 785 10.46 -7.06 -24.68
N GLY A 786 9.30 -6.39 -24.67
CA GLY A 786 8.05 -6.93 -24.11
C GLY A 786 7.99 -6.88 -22.58
N ASP A 787 6.90 -7.44 -22.02
CA ASP A 787 6.49 -7.27 -20.62
C ASP A 787 7.38 -7.97 -19.59
N ARG A 788 8.22 -8.91 -20.02
CA ARG A 788 9.16 -9.59 -19.13
C ARG A 788 10.31 -8.68 -18.69
N VAL A 789 10.54 -7.53 -19.36
CA VAL A 789 11.58 -6.57 -19.02
C VAL A 789 10.94 -5.30 -18.46
N VAL A 790 11.27 -4.98 -17.21
CA VAL A 790 10.71 -3.83 -16.51
C VAL A 790 11.80 -2.78 -16.28
N ALA A 791 11.61 -1.58 -16.85
CA ALA A 791 12.51 -0.43 -16.62
C ALA A 791 12.08 0.35 -15.37
N LEU A 792 13.00 0.46 -14.41
CA LEU A 792 12.78 1.06 -13.10
C LEU A 792 13.74 2.21 -12.84
N GLY A 793 13.24 3.30 -12.28
CA GLY A 793 14.11 4.26 -11.61
C GLY A 793 14.62 3.69 -10.28
N SER A 794 15.77 4.15 -9.82
CA SER A 794 16.46 3.69 -8.61
C SER A 794 15.56 3.62 -7.36
N LEU A 795 14.65 4.59 -7.18
CA LEU A 795 13.70 4.62 -6.07
C LEU A 795 12.46 3.72 -6.28
N GLU A 796 12.16 3.30 -7.52
CA GLU A 796 11.03 2.44 -7.84
C GLU A 796 11.32 0.95 -7.62
N ALA A 797 12.59 0.57 -7.56
CA ALA A 797 13.02 -0.81 -7.38
C ALA A 797 12.74 -1.39 -5.98
N LYS A 798 12.36 -0.53 -5.01
CA LYS A 798 12.13 -0.94 -3.63
C LYS A 798 10.94 -1.90 -3.49
N GLY A 799 11.13 -2.95 -2.70
CA GLY A 799 10.12 -3.95 -2.42
C GLY A 799 9.87 -4.96 -3.55
N LEU A 800 10.36 -4.70 -4.76
CA LEU A 800 10.18 -5.56 -5.93
C LEU A 800 11.24 -6.65 -6.00
N GLU A 801 10.96 -7.72 -6.75
CA GLU A 801 11.83 -8.87 -6.96
C GLU A 801 11.80 -9.28 -8.42
N TYR A 802 12.98 -9.60 -8.97
CA TYR A 802 13.16 -10.06 -10.35
C TYR A 802 14.08 -11.27 -10.39
N ASP A 803 13.86 -12.18 -11.35
CA ASP A 803 14.77 -13.31 -11.52
C ASP A 803 16.16 -12.85 -11.90
N ALA A 804 16.24 -11.90 -12.81
CA ALA A 804 17.50 -11.21 -13.12
C ALA A 804 17.36 -9.71 -12.94
N THR A 805 18.45 -9.05 -12.53
CA THR A 805 18.51 -7.59 -12.44
C THR A 805 19.71 -7.07 -13.20
N LEU A 806 19.50 -6.02 -14.00
CA LEU A 806 20.53 -5.22 -14.65
C LEU A 806 20.62 -3.87 -13.98
N VAL A 807 21.71 -3.57 -13.32
CA VAL A 807 22.00 -2.25 -12.72
C VAL A 807 22.86 -1.44 -13.67
N VAL A 808 22.35 -0.32 -14.17
CA VAL A 808 23.00 0.53 -15.16
C VAL A 808 23.62 1.75 -14.50
N SER A 809 24.88 2.01 -14.75
CA SER A 809 25.67 3.14 -14.21
C SER A 809 25.52 3.27 -12.69
N PRO A 810 26.10 2.37 -11.89
CA PRO A 810 25.97 2.37 -10.43
C PRO A 810 26.44 3.68 -9.78
N ALA A 811 27.46 4.37 -10.35
CA ALA A 811 27.93 5.67 -9.87
C ALA A 811 26.85 6.76 -10.03
N GLU A 812 26.07 6.74 -11.09
CA GLU A 812 24.97 7.70 -11.27
C GLU A 812 23.91 7.52 -10.19
N ILE A 813 23.59 6.27 -9.82
CA ILE A 813 22.64 5.96 -8.73
C ILE A 813 23.22 6.41 -7.39
N ALA A 814 24.48 6.14 -7.13
CA ALA A 814 25.14 6.54 -5.88
C ALA A 814 25.22 8.06 -5.71
N ASP A 815 25.38 8.81 -6.79
CA ASP A 815 25.52 10.27 -6.79
C ASP A 815 24.17 11.02 -6.75
N GLU A 816 23.04 10.35 -6.93
CA GLU A 816 21.71 11.01 -7.00
C GLU A 816 21.35 11.76 -5.72
N SER A 817 21.78 11.25 -4.57
CA SER A 817 21.43 11.84 -3.28
C SER A 817 22.44 11.45 -2.20
N PRO A 818 22.43 12.10 -1.03
CA PRO A 818 23.24 11.67 0.13
C PRO A 818 22.96 10.24 0.59
N ALA A 819 21.81 9.67 0.22
CA ALA A 819 21.44 8.28 0.48
C ALA A 819 21.73 7.34 -0.71
N GLY A 820 22.39 7.83 -1.75
CA GLY A 820 22.53 7.11 -3.02
C GLY A 820 23.22 5.75 -2.90
N LEU A 821 24.22 5.60 -2.03
CA LEU A 821 24.81 4.28 -1.74
C LEU A 821 23.80 3.30 -1.15
N ARG A 822 22.88 3.75 -0.29
CA ARG A 822 21.80 2.89 0.24
C ARG A 822 20.81 2.52 -0.85
N VAL A 823 20.53 3.45 -1.78
CA VAL A 823 19.67 3.18 -2.94
C VAL A 823 20.34 2.17 -3.89
N LEU A 824 21.65 2.28 -4.12
CA LEU A 824 22.42 1.31 -4.90
C LEU A 824 22.40 -0.09 -4.24
N TYR A 825 22.58 -0.16 -2.91
CA TYR A 825 22.43 -1.40 -2.15
C TYR A 825 21.06 -2.06 -2.39
N VAL A 826 19.99 -1.27 -2.39
CA VAL A 826 18.65 -1.76 -2.72
C VAL A 826 18.61 -2.31 -4.15
N ALA A 827 19.12 -1.58 -5.14
CA ALA A 827 19.12 -2.00 -6.55
C ALA A 827 19.83 -3.35 -6.75
N LEU A 828 21.01 -3.53 -6.16
CA LEU A 828 21.79 -4.78 -6.23
C LEU A 828 21.03 -5.98 -5.63
N THR A 829 20.25 -5.76 -4.58
CA THR A 829 19.50 -6.81 -3.87
C THR A 829 18.14 -7.15 -4.49
N ARG A 830 17.83 -6.66 -5.68
CA ARG A 830 16.54 -6.99 -6.35
C ARG A 830 16.58 -8.33 -7.10
N ALA A 831 17.76 -8.78 -7.49
CA ALA A 831 17.95 -10.03 -8.20
C ALA A 831 17.75 -11.26 -7.28
N THR A 832 17.03 -12.26 -7.78
CA THR A 832 16.85 -13.53 -7.07
C THR A 832 17.68 -14.67 -7.65
N GLN A 833 18.19 -14.55 -8.89
CA GLN A 833 19.02 -15.56 -9.53
C GLN A 833 20.29 -14.95 -10.13
N GLN A 834 20.18 -13.91 -10.95
CA GLN A 834 21.30 -13.32 -11.67
C GLN A 834 21.36 -11.80 -11.52
N LEU A 835 22.58 -11.28 -11.40
CA LEU A 835 22.85 -9.85 -11.36
C LEU A 835 23.88 -9.47 -12.41
N THR A 836 23.57 -8.46 -13.23
CA THR A 836 24.52 -7.80 -14.12
C THR A 836 24.65 -6.33 -13.74
N VAL A 837 25.87 -5.85 -13.67
CA VAL A 837 26.20 -4.43 -13.47
C VAL A 837 26.81 -3.91 -14.76
N LEU A 838 26.15 -2.95 -15.40
CA LEU A 838 26.60 -2.29 -16.61
C LEU A 838 27.27 -0.96 -16.26
N SER A 839 28.58 -0.88 -16.43
CA SER A 839 29.40 0.30 -16.14
C SER A 839 29.48 1.22 -17.34
N ALA A 840 29.30 2.51 -17.10
CA ALA A 840 29.57 3.58 -18.04
C ALA A 840 30.96 4.21 -17.74
N GLU A 841 31.41 5.12 -18.59
CA GLU A 841 32.69 5.83 -18.42
C GLU A 841 32.90 6.44 -17.02
N ARG A 842 31.82 6.94 -16.43
CA ARG A 842 31.82 7.51 -15.06
C ARG A 842 32.12 6.51 -13.93
N ASP A 843 31.96 5.24 -14.19
CA ASP A 843 32.16 4.21 -13.17
C ASP A 843 33.64 3.78 -13.08
N GLU A 844 34.50 4.26 -13.99
CA GLU A 844 35.96 3.98 -14.04
C GLU A 844 36.27 2.52 -13.71
N PRO A 845 35.84 1.55 -14.54
CA PRO A 845 36.01 0.14 -14.26
C PRO A 845 37.51 -0.25 -14.29
N ASP A 846 37.88 -1.26 -13.50
CA ASP A 846 39.22 -1.83 -13.55
C ASP A 846 39.47 -2.67 -14.83
N ALA A 847 40.67 -3.27 -14.96
CA ALA A 847 41.02 -4.12 -16.10
C ALA A 847 40.12 -5.38 -16.22
N ALA A 848 39.44 -5.80 -15.15
CA ALA A 848 38.51 -6.91 -15.16
C ALA A 848 37.05 -6.44 -15.42
N GLY A 849 36.83 -5.13 -15.55
CA GLY A 849 35.50 -4.56 -15.78
C GLY A 849 34.69 -4.31 -14.51
N VAL A 850 35.29 -4.42 -13.31
CA VAL A 850 34.63 -4.12 -12.04
C VAL A 850 34.61 -2.62 -11.80
N PRO A 851 33.45 -1.96 -11.63
CA PRO A 851 33.39 -0.55 -11.31
C PRO A 851 34.17 -0.22 -10.03
N ASP A 852 34.84 0.92 -10.01
CA ASP A 852 35.66 1.35 -8.87
C ASP A 852 34.90 1.37 -7.56
N LEU A 853 33.66 1.83 -7.60
CA LEU A 853 32.72 1.83 -6.46
C LEU A 853 32.50 0.43 -5.82
N LEU A 854 32.61 -0.65 -6.61
CA LEU A 854 32.33 -2.02 -6.19
C LEU A 854 33.60 -2.86 -5.96
N ARG A 855 34.77 -2.27 -6.08
CA ARG A 855 36.04 -2.93 -5.73
C ARG A 855 36.19 -3.11 -4.20
N ASP A 856 37.08 -4.03 -3.84
CA ASP A 856 37.38 -4.33 -2.43
C ASP A 856 38.01 -3.17 -1.67
#